data_bb9d7ba883fd8c3962e9d81af3740f38
#
_entry.id   bb9d7ba883fd8c3962e9d81af3740f38
#
_cell.length_a   1.000
_cell.length_b   1.000
_cell.length_c   1.000
_cell.angle_alpha   90.00
_cell.angle_beta   90.00
_cell.angle_gamma   90.00
#
_symmetry.space_group_name_H-M   'P 1'
#
loop_
_entity.id
_entity.type
_entity.pdbx_description
1 polymer ?
#
loop_
_entity_poly.entity_id
_entity_poly.type
_entity_poly.pdbx_seq_one_letter_code
_entity_poly.pdbx_strand_id
1 'polypeptide(L)'
;MTRRRTRFTVKGPRQLLRFTMLALIIALPMVTTEAAQRGNPSWAADNGNGTYSNPIFYDEFSDPDMIRVGEDYYLTGTTMHTMPGLPILHSRDLVNWRIIAYAFDRLDLGPDFRLEEGKNIYGGGIWAPSFRYHNGTFYIFANVNRFGLQVYRSKDPRGPWTHNRIEQGLHDLSVLFDDDGKIYAVYASGAIRMVELNQDLTGLVPGTDHVLIDRSLGMGEGSHFYKIKGKYYIVSAIPGAHVPMKCARADALAGSWEVKTISQEESLGIGQGYRPQGRRQAPPFVISPPDLSERLSLDLHQGGIVETPSGEWWGFSMQDHNSVGRLTSLSPVTWVDGWPYFGLPGNLGRTPSIWEKPNTGHVEPITSPYDRSDDFSGPKLQMVWQWNHVPDDTKWSLSERPGYLRLHSLPAKDFWWARNSLTQRAVGPESSVTTELDGAGLKPGDVAGLALLNSPYAWLGLMRGDNGYGIEEYDQVTGKTVNALVSSPHLWLRVHCNFDTEIAQFSYSPDGKTYKPLGADFVMAFQLTTFQGVRYALFNYNTGAAPGGQADFNFFNVDEPRPRGLTKPIPVARSIALTDLANGNALAVVDGKLQSVSGAEKGTALRVVDRGKGRIALETRDGKYVSVGGEGKPGEVTVKSGKPGDAETFQWVDLQRGDTLFLSLATHRYIVAPKDPGVVAADHPGPAPDRKDGSCFVWKSVPR
;
A
#
# COMPACT_ATOMS: atom_id res chain seq x y z
N MET A 1 -30.59 -73.05 10.65
CA MET A 1 -30.58 -74.17 9.67
C MET A 1 -29.37 -73.96 8.78
N THR A 2 -28.32 -74.59 9.04
CA THR A 2 -27.72 -75.87 8.69
C THR A 2 -27.19 -75.95 7.23
N ARG A 3 -25.83 -76.05 7.16
CA ARG A 3 -24.99 -76.93 6.28
C ARG A 3 -24.71 -76.44 4.84
N ARG A 4 -23.56 -76.69 4.18
CA ARG A 4 -22.36 -77.53 4.47
C ARG A 4 -21.20 -77.17 3.55
N ARG A 5 -19.99 -77.40 4.01
CA ARG A 5 -18.71 -77.40 3.24
C ARG A 5 -18.68 -78.59 2.27
N THR A 6 -17.94 -78.42 1.12
CA THR A 6 -17.19 -79.56 0.57
C THR A 6 -15.88 -79.07 -0.08
N ARG A 7 -14.78 -79.64 0.38
CA ARG A 7 -13.44 -79.60 -0.24
C ARG A 7 -13.33 -80.64 -1.30
N PHE A 8 -12.67 -80.41 -2.41
CA PHE A 8 -12.00 -81.47 -3.20
C PHE A 8 -10.56 -81.00 -3.60
N THR A 9 -9.62 -81.88 -3.19
CA THR A 9 -8.19 -81.86 -3.56
C THR A 9 -7.98 -82.84 -4.70
N VAL A 10 -7.17 -82.43 -5.77
CA VAL A 10 -6.53 -83.38 -6.69
C VAL A 10 -5.12 -82.93 -6.96
N LYS A 11 -4.16 -83.88 -6.86
CA LYS A 11 -2.71 -83.72 -7.07
C LYS A 11 -2.28 -83.91 -8.56
N GLY A 12 -1.33 -83.01 -9.02
CA GLY A 12 -0.14 -83.21 -9.82
C GLY A 12 -0.32 -83.56 -11.32
N PRO A 13 0.74 -83.47 -12.14
CA PRO A 13 2.16 -83.18 -11.86
C PRO A 13 2.81 -82.08 -12.70
N ARG A 14 4.07 -81.75 -12.36
CA ARG A 14 5.00 -80.77 -12.92
C ARG A 14 5.29 -80.98 -14.42
N GLN A 15 5.22 -79.88 -15.22
CA GLN A 15 6.06 -79.65 -16.39
C GLN A 15 6.56 -78.21 -16.40
N LEU A 16 7.87 -78.06 -16.48
CA LEU A 16 8.58 -76.82 -16.67
C LEU A 16 8.36 -76.30 -18.12
N LEU A 17 7.74 -75.16 -18.27
CA LEU A 17 7.81 -74.38 -19.47
C LEU A 17 8.43 -73.05 -19.15
N ARG A 18 9.62 -72.78 -19.69
CA ARG A 18 10.27 -71.48 -19.66
C ARG A 18 9.51 -70.51 -20.61
N PHE A 19 8.82 -69.50 -20.02
CA PHE A 19 8.32 -68.39 -20.79
C PHE A 19 9.26 -67.20 -20.60
N THR A 20 9.90 -66.80 -21.69
CA THR A 20 10.66 -65.54 -21.83
C THR A 20 9.65 -64.39 -21.86
N MET A 21 9.54 -63.62 -20.77
CA MET A 21 8.75 -62.39 -20.75
C MET A 21 9.51 -61.29 -21.46
N LEU A 22 9.03 -60.93 -22.63
CA LEU A 22 9.43 -59.72 -23.33
C LEU A 22 8.70 -58.53 -22.64
N ALA A 23 9.41 -57.77 -21.83
CA ALA A 23 8.85 -56.57 -21.20
C ALA A 23 8.73 -55.46 -22.28
N LEU A 24 7.52 -55.21 -22.74
CA LEU A 24 7.17 -54.05 -23.55
C LEU A 24 7.12 -52.84 -22.65
N ILE A 25 8.19 -52.01 -22.61
CA ILE A 25 8.18 -50.73 -21.94
C ILE A 25 7.35 -49.77 -22.80
N ILE A 26 6.10 -49.57 -22.45
CA ILE A 26 5.29 -48.46 -22.95
C ILE A 26 5.81 -47.18 -22.29
N ALA A 27 6.63 -46.42 -23.03
CA ALA A 27 6.98 -45.06 -22.65
C ALA A 27 5.71 -44.19 -22.76
N LEU A 28 5.03 -43.98 -21.64
CA LEU A 28 4.06 -42.88 -21.52
C LEU A 28 4.83 -41.58 -21.65
N PRO A 29 4.42 -40.65 -22.53
CA PRO A 29 4.98 -39.33 -22.50
C PRO A 29 4.69 -38.72 -21.12
N MET A 30 5.74 -38.39 -20.35
CA MET A 30 5.60 -37.47 -19.26
C MET A 30 5.13 -36.14 -19.87
N VAL A 31 3.86 -35.87 -19.75
CA VAL A 31 3.35 -34.49 -19.84
C VAL A 31 3.98 -33.78 -18.68
N THR A 32 5.08 -33.10 -18.92
CA THR A 32 5.53 -32.02 -18.01
C THR A 32 4.40 -30.99 -18.06
N THR A 33 3.54 -31.02 -17.07
CA THR A 33 2.74 -29.85 -16.74
C THR A 33 3.77 -28.75 -16.48
N GLU A 34 3.96 -27.87 -17.47
CA GLU A 34 4.54 -26.55 -17.18
C GLU A 34 3.78 -26.02 -15.98
N ALA A 35 4.50 -25.87 -14.87
CA ALA A 35 3.98 -25.20 -13.71
C ALA A 35 3.51 -23.83 -14.22
N ALA A 36 2.21 -23.57 -14.12
CA ALA A 36 1.64 -22.27 -14.42
C ALA A 36 2.61 -21.24 -13.84
N GLN A 37 3.10 -20.34 -14.66
CA GLN A 37 4.01 -19.27 -14.25
C GLN A 37 3.37 -18.60 -13.05
N ARG A 38 3.88 -18.89 -11.84
CA ARG A 38 3.47 -18.15 -10.65
C ARG A 38 3.87 -16.72 -10.95
N GLY A 39 2.91 -15.82 -10.98
CA GLY A 39 3.17 -14.40 -11.18
C GLY A 39 4.32 -13.96 -10.27
N ASN A 40 5.08 -12.96 -10.70
CA ASN A 40 6.16 -12.41 -9.89
C ASN A 40 5.63 -12.04 -8.50
N PRO A 41 6.41 -12.26 -7.42
CA PRO A 41 5.96 -11.91 -6.09
C PRO A 41 5.66 -10.41 -6.04
N SER A 42 4.47 -10.04 -5.56
CA SER A 42 4.07 -8.66 -5.30
C SER A 42 4.19 -8.31 -3.82
N TRP A 43 4.18 -7.01 -3.51
CA TRP A 43 4.32 -6.51 -2.14
C TRP A 43 3.36 -7.23 -1.19
N ALA A 44 3.91 -7.72 -0.09
CA ALA A 44 3.17 -8.21 1.05
C ALA A 44 3.86 -7.75 2.34
N ALA A 45 3.08 -7.21 3.25
CA ALA A 45 3.57 -6.68 4.53
C ALA A 45 4.08 -7.77 5.49
N ASP A 46 3.62 -9.01 5.34
CA ASP A 46 4.03 -10.15 6.17
C ASP A 46 5.48 -10.55 5.87
N ASN A 47 6.35 -10.48 6.87
CA ASN A 47 7.76 -10.82 6.75
C ASN A 47 8.04 -12.34 6.85
N GLY A 48 7.02 -13.16 7.11
CA GLY A 48 7.15 -14.62 7.21
C GLY A 48 7.82 -15.12 8.50
N ASN A 49 8.16 -14.24 9.41
CA ASN A 49 8.83 -14.54 10.68
C ASN A 49 8.01 -14.17 11.93
N GLY A 50 6.69 -13.93 11.75
CA GLY A 50 5.78 -13.48 12.79
C GLY A 50 5.70 -11.97 12.97
N THR A 51 6.35 -11.20 12.09
CA THR A 51 6.26 -9.73 12.05
C THR A 51 5.63 -9.24 10.76
N TYR A 52 5.20 -7.98 10.76
CA TYR A 52 4.80 -7.24 9.58
C TYR A 52 5.64 -5.97 9.45
N SER A 53 5.66 -5.41 8.25
CA SER A 53 6.27 -4.11 7.93
C SER A 53 5.22 -3.11 7.49
N ASN A 54 5.37 -1.86 7.91
CA ASN A 54 4.65 -0.74 7.34
C ASN A 54 5.36 -0.22 6.08
N PRO A 55 4.61 0.26 5.08
CA PRO A 55 3.15 0.25 4.98
C PRO A 55 2.58 -1.15 4.70
N ILE A 56 1.31 -1.40 5.08
CA ILE A 56 0.68 -2.70 4.79
C ILE A 56 0.36 -2.85 3.30
N PHE A 57 0.15 -1.74 2.57
CA PHE A 57 0.08 -1.68 1.11
C PHE A 57 1.13 -0.70 0.61
N TYR A 58 1.95 -1.11 -0.35
CA TYR A 58 2.92 -0.21 -0.98
C TYR A 58 2.42 0.36 -2.31
N ASP A 59 1.12 0.50 -2.42
CA ASP A 59 0.42 1.21 -3.48
C ASP A 59 -0.65 2.12 -2.86
N GLU A 60 -1.16 3.06 -3.62
CA GLU A 60 -2.15 3.99 -3.12
C GLU A 60 -3.37 3.28 -2.52
N PHE A 61 -3.66 3.53 -1.25
CA PHE A 61 -4.88 3.15 -0.59
C PHE A 61 -5.26 4.21 0.44
N SER A 62 -5.93 5.26 -0.05
CA SER A 62 -6.22 6.47 0.73
C SER A 62 -7.51 6.36 1.53
N ASP A 63 -7.58 7.17 2.58
CA ASP A 63 -8.77 7.37 3.42
C ASP A 63 -9.37 6.02 3.87
N PRO A 64 -8.57 5.14 4.47
CA PRO A 64 -9.02 3.80 4.82
C PRO A 64 -10.11 3.85 5.88
N ASP A 65 -11.17 3.03 5.73
CA ASP A 65 -12.07 2.69 6.84
C ASP A 65 -12.19 1.17 6.96
N MET A 66 -11.99 0.68 8.18
CA MET A 66 -11.87 -0.73 8.51
C MET A 66 -12.91 -1.14 9.54
N ILE A 67 -13.54 -2.29 9.31
CA ILE A 67 -14.46 -2.90 10.26
C ILE A 67 -14.09 -4.36 10.53
N ARG A 68 -14.46 -4.85 11.71
CA ARG A 68 -14.44 -6.26 12.07
C ARG A 68 -15.86 -6.81 12.14
N VAL A 69 -16.07 -7.99 11.55
CA VAL A 69 -17.32 -8.74 11.63
C VAL A 69 -16.99 -10.17 12.02
N GLY A 70 -17.21 -10.50 13.29
CA GLY A 70 -16.77 -11.78 13.84
C GLY A 70 -15.24 -11.91 13.86
N GLU A 71 -14.70 -12.85 13.10
CA GLU A 71 -13.26 -13.10 12.94
C GLU A 71 -12.67 -12.46 11.66
N ASP A 72 -13.51 -11.84 10.85
CA ASP A 72 -13.14 -11.27 9.55
C ASP A 72 -13.00 -9.76 9.65
N TYR A 73 -12.00 -9.22 8.94
CA TYR A 73 -11.77 -7.80 8.78
C TYR A 73 -12.04 -7.39 7.34
N TYR A 74 -12.70 -6.27 7.18
CA TYR A 74 -13.00 -5.67 5.88
C TYR A 74 -12.49 -4.24 5.84
N LEU A 75 -11.90 -3.86 4.73
CA LEU A 75 -11.29 -2.56 4.52
C LEU A 75 -11.77 -1.99 3.19
N THR A 76 -12.09 -0.72 3.17
CA THR A 76 -12.35 0.06 1.96
C THR A 76 -11.59 1.39 2.01
N GLY A 77 -11.46 2.05 0.87
CA GLY A 77 -10.79 3.35 0.74
C GLY A 77 -11.29 4.11 -0.47
N THR A 78 -10.88 5.36 -0.60
CA THR A 78 -11.26 6.22 -1.71
C THR A 78 -10.68 5.75 -3.05
N THR A 79 -11.38 6.03 -4.14
CA THR A 79 -10.91 5.78 -5.50
C THR A 79 -11.03 7.00 -6.41
N MET A 80 -11.48 8.12 -5.89
CA MET A 80 -11.67 9.36 -6.64
C MET A 80 -12.49 9.13 -7.92
N HIS A 81 -11.89 9.39 -9.08
CA HIS A 81 -12.50 9.29 -10.40
C HIS A 81 -12.32 7.93 -11.09
N THR A 82 -11.57 7.01 -10.49
CA THR A 82 -11.28 5.70 -11.13
C THR A 82 -12.41 4.69 -10.91
N MET A 83 -12.65 3.85 -11.92
CA MET A 83 -13.76 2.88 -11.99
C MET A 83 -13.23 1.47 -12.29
N PRO A 84 -13.68 0.42 -11.57
CA PRO A 84 -14.66 0.42 -10.49
C PRO A 84 -14.15 1.13 -9.22
N GLY A 85 -15.06 1.44 -8.28
CA GLY A 85 -14.74 2.21 -7.10
C GLY A 85 -15.13 1.58 -5.77
N LEU A 86 -14.52 2.10 -4.67
CA LEU A 86 -14.64 1.60 -3.32
C LEU A 86 -14.27 0.11 -3.24
N PRO A 87 -12.97 -0.24 -3.34
CA PRO A 87 -12.49 -1.61 -3.23
C PRO A 87 -12.82 -2.17 -1.85
N ILE A 88 -13.19 -3.43 -1.81
CA ILE A 88 -13.44 -4.15 -0.57
C ILE A 88 -12.35 -5.22 -0.44
N LEU A 89 -11.50 -5.05 0.56
CA LEU A 89 -10.46 -6.00 0.91
C LEU A 89 -10.89 -6.79 2.14
N HIS A 90 -10.44 -8.03 2.21
CA HIS A 90 -10.70 -8.96 3.30
C HIS A 90 -9.41 -9.50 3.89
N SER A 91 -9.37 -9.65 5.21
CA SER A 91 -8.29 -10.26 5.97
C SER A 91 -8.83 -10.96 7.22
N ARG A 92 -8.09 -11.94 7.77
CA ARG A 92 -8.35 -12.50 9.09
C ARG A 92 -7.22 -12.24 10.10
N ASP A 93 -6.13 -11.57 9.65
CA ASP A 93 -4.97 -11.29 10.50
C ASP A 93 -4.51 -9.82 10.46
N LEU A 94 -5.25 -8.92 9.78
CA LEU A 94 -4.96 -7.49 9.61
C LEU A 94 -3.71 -7.17 8.78
N VAL A 95 -2.96 -8.18 8.33
CA VAL A 95 -1.70 -8.03 7.61
C VAL A 95 -1.78 -8.59 6.20
N ASN A 96 -2.39 -9.76 6.05
CA ASN A 96 -2.58 -10.45 4.77
C ASN A 96 -3.96 -10.14 4.21
N TRP A 97 -4.01 -9.29 3.20
CA TRP A 97 -5.23 -8.77 2.61
C TRP A 97 -5.43 -9.28 1.17
N ARG A 98 -6.69 -9.46 0.77
CA ARG A 98 -7.07 -9.71 -0.63
C ARG A 98 -8.25 -8.84 -1.01
N ILE A 99 -8.21 -8.27 -2.21
CA ILE A 99 -9.38 -7.65 -2.81
C ILE A 99 -10.41 -8.73 -3.13
N ILE A 100 -11.67 -8.49 -2.73
CA ILE A 100 -12.77 -9.45 -2.94
C ILE A 100 -13.91 -8.87 -3.78
N ALA A 101 -14.04 -7.54 -3.86
CA ALA A 101 -15.07 -6.86 -4.63
C ALA A 101 -14.79 -5.35 -4.76
N TYR A 102 -15.66 -4.70 -5.49
CA TYR A 102 -15.89 -3.25 -5.47
C TYR A 102 -17.35 -2.98 -5.13
N ALA A 103 -17.65 -1.85 -4.48
CA ALA A 103 -19.03 -1.48 -4.17
C ALA A 103 -19.82 -1.07 -5.43
N PHE A 104 -19.14 -0.62 -6.48
CA PHE A 104 -19.77 -0.30 -7.77
C PHE A 104 -18.77 -0.45 -8.94
N ASP A 105 -19.31 -0.83 -10.11
CA ASP A 105 -18.52 -0.91 -11.35
C ASP A 105 -18.42 0.45 -12.03
N ARG A 106 -19.49 1.24 -11.99
CA ARG A 106 -19.61 2.54 -12.66
C ARG A 106 -20.31 3.54 -11.74
N LEU A 107 -19.78 4.75 -11.70
CA LEU A 107 -20.43 5.92 -11.14
C LEU A 107 -20.41 7.01 -12.20
N ASP A 108 -21.49 7.08 -12.98
CA ASP A 108 -21.66 8.06 -14.07
C ASP A 108 -22.66 9.12 -13.64
N LEU A 109 -22.15 10.27 -13.21
CA LEU A 109 -22.98 11.40 -12.76
C LEU A 109 -22.92 12.59 -13.74
N GLY A 110 -22.39 12.38 -14.96
CA GLY A 110 -22.38 13.41 -15.98
C GLY A 110 -21.13 13.42 -16.86
N PRO A 111 -21.00 14.41 -17.75
CA PRO A 111 -19.90 14.48 -18.72
C PRO A 111 -18.53 14.60 -18.06
N ASP A 112 -18.43 15.18 -16.85
CA ASP A 112 -17.20 15.25 -16.05
C ASP A 112 -16.62 13.85 -15.79
N PHE A 113 -17.51 12.85 -15.55
CA PHE A 113 -17.14 11.47 -15.27
C PHE A 113 -16.72 10.70 -16.52
N ARG A 114 -17.00 11.21 -17.71
CA ARG A 114 -16.72 10.57 -19.00
C ARG A 114 -15.64 11.28 -19.82
N LEU A 115 -14.97 12.32 -19.28
CA LEU A 115 -14.04 13.19 -20.02
C LEU A 115 -14.67 13.80 -21.28
N GLU A 116 -15.94 14.16 -21.22
CA GLU A 116 -16.70 14.74 -22.32
C GLU A 116 -16.89 16.26 -22.14
N GLU A 117 -17.20 16.96 -23.24
CA GLU A 117 -17.47 18.40 -23.27
C GLU A 117 -16.31 19.27 -22.67
N GLY A 118 -15.08 18.78 -22.71
CA GLY A 118 -13.94 19.47 -22.09
C GLY A 118 -14.00 19.51 -20.56
N LYS A 119 -14.77 18.62 -19.94
CA LYS A 119 -14.92 18.48 -18.49
C LYS A 119 -14.22 17.22 -17.97
N ASN A 120 -13.78 17.25 -16.72
CA ASN A 120 -13.21 16.11 -16.02
C ASN A 120 -13.49 16.18 -14.53
N ILE A 121 -13.33 15.03 -13.85
CA ILE A 121 -13.52 14.89 -12.40
C ILE A 121 -12.22 14.49 -11.69
N TYR A 122 -11.06 14.73 -12.27
CA TYR A 122 -9.77 14.49 -11.62
C TYR A 122 -9.71 15.14 -10.23
N GLY A 123 -9.27 14.36 -9.24
CA GLY A 123 -9.26 14.78 -7.83
C GLY A 123 -10.65 14.96 -7.21
N GLY A 124 -11.69 14.58 -7.93
CA GLY A 124 -13.07 14.51 -7.47
C GLY A 124 -13.58 13.07 -7.56
N GLY A 125 -14.89 12.88 -7.62
CA GLY A 125 -15.53 11.57 -7.61
C GLY A 125 -15.78 11.06 -6.19
N ILE A 126 -15.53 9.80 -5.92
CA ILE A 126 -15.76 9.18 -4.60
C ILE A 126 -14.63 9.55 -3.63
N TRP A 127 -15.00 10.17 -2.51
CA TRP A 127 -14.09 10.60 -1.43
C TRP A 127 -14.16 9.65 -0.24
N ALA A 128 -13.50 10.01 0.87
CA ALA A 128 -13.36 9.21 2.08
C ALA A 128 -14.64 8.44 2.46
N PRO A 129 -14.63 7.10 2.50
CA PRO A 129 -15.78 6.30 2.84
C PRO A 129 -15.95 6.11 4.34
N SER A 130 -17.20 5.82 4.75
CA SER A 130 -17.52 5.24 6.05
C SER A 130 -18.07 3.83 5.86
N PHE A 131 -17.34 2.82 6.33
CA PHE A 131 -17.71 1.41 6.21
C PHE A 131 -18.31 0.92 7.51
N ARG A 132 -19.52 0.34 7.47
CA ARG A 132 -20.24 -0.12 8.66
C ARG A 132 -20.89 -1.47 8.44
N TYR A 133 -21.07 -2.21 9.53
CA TYR A 133 -21.88 -3.42 9.57
C TYR A 133 -22.92 -3.29 10.68
N HIS A 134 -24.19 -3.42 10.32
CA HIS A 134 -25.28 -3.33 11.27
C HIS A 134 -26.41 -4.31 10.89
N ASN A 135 -26.89 -5.10 11.84
CA ASN A 135 -28.02 -6.02 11.69
C ASN A 135 -27.93 -6.90 10.42
N GLY A 136 -26.75 -7.53 10.21
CA GLY A 136 -26.51 -8.44 9.10
C GLY A 136 -26.41 -7.74 7.73
N THR A 137 -26.12 -6.44 7.68
CA THR A 137 -25.97 -5.66 6.46
C THR A 137 -24.68 -4.84 6.52
N PHE A 138 -23.92 -4.88 5.43
CA PHE A 138 -22.79 -3.99 5.19
C PHE A 138 -23.29 -2.70 4.54
N TYR A 139 -22.74 -1.58 4.98
CA TYR A 139 -23.03 -0.23 4.47
C TYR A 139 -21.74 0.48 4.14
N ILE A 140 -21.67 1.15 2.99
CA ILE A 140 -20.61 2.09 2.67
C ILE A 140 -21.27 3.42 2.32
N PHE A 141 -20.84 4.46 3.02
CA PHE A 141 -21.26 5.85 2.78
C PHE A 141 -20.06 6.60 2.25
N ALA A 142 -20.20 7.30 1.12
CA ALA A 142 -19.10 8.07 0.57
C ALA A 142 -19.62 9.32 -0.14
N ASN A 143 -18.98 10.45 0.13
CA ASN A 143 -19.40 11.71 -0.48
C ASN A 143 -18.82 11.87 -1.88
N VAL A 144 -19.63 12.41 -2.81
CA VAL A 144 -19.16 12.89 -4.09
C VAL A 144 -19.43 14.39 -4.15
N ASN A 145 -18.36 15.19 -4.16
CA ASN A 145 -18.48 16.65 -4.13
C ASN A 145 -19.39 17.15 -5.28
N ARG A 146 -20.36 17.97 -4.95
CA ARG A 146 -21.44 18.49 -5.82
C ARG A 146 -22.54 17.48 -6.19
N PHE A 147 -22.35 16.19 -5.88
CA PHE A 147 -23.28 15.13 -6.27
C PHE A 147 -23.86 14.38 -5.05
N GLY A 148 -23.60 14.87 -3.84
CA GLY A 148 -24.20 14.36 -2.61
C GLY A 148 -23.56 13.08 -2.07
N LEU A 149 -24.20 12.54 -1.04
CA LEU A 149 -23.76 11.34 -0.35
C LEU A 149 -24.27 10.09 -1.08
N GLN A 150 -23.39 9.20 -1.42
CA GLN A 150 -23.68 7.89 -2.00
C GLN A 150 -23.79 6.86 -0.88
N VAL A 151 -24.82 6.04 -0.90
CA VAL A 151 -25.07 4.98 0.10
C VAL A 151 -25.15 3.64 -0.60
N TYR A 152 -24.22 2.76 -0.28
CA TYR A 152 -24.16 1.39 -0.78
C TYR A 152 -24.50 0.42 0.35
N ARG A 153 -25.27 -0.64 0.06
CA ARG A 153 -25.65 -1.66 1.04
C ARG A 153 -25.69 -3.05 0.43
N SER A 154 -25.22 -4.06 1.18
CA SER A 154 -25.25 -5.47 0.80
C SER A 154 -25.33 -6.39 2.01
N LYS A 155 -25.85 -7.59 1.82
CA LYS A 155 -25.83 -8.68 2.81
C LYS A 155 -24.52 -9.48 2.77
N ASP A 156 -23.82 -9.45 1.64
CA ASP A 156 -22.52 -10.09 1.43
C ASP A 156 -21.50 -8.99 1.01
N PRO A 157 -20.31 -8.92 1.61
CA PRO A 157 -19.29 -7.94 1.22
C PRO A 157 -18.83 -8.08 -0.23
N ARG A 158 -19.05 -9.25 -0.86
CA ARG A 158 -18.82 -9.45 -2.30
C ARG A 158 -19.93 -8.88 -3.19
N GLY A 159 -21.03 -8.44 -2.58
CA GLY A 159 -22.21 -7.93 -3.29
C GLY A 159 -23.30 -9.02 -3.57
N PRO A 160 -24.31 -8.74 -4.37
CA PRO A 160 -24.47 -7.47 -5.07
C PRO A 160 -24.73 -6.30 -4.11
N TRP A 161 -24.22 -5.12 -4.46
CA TRP A 161 -24.45 -3.88 -3.72
C TRP A 161 -25.62 -3.12 -4.34
N THR A 162 -26.57 -2.71 -3.52
CA THR A 162 -27.60 -1.76 -3.91
C THR A 162 -27.14 -0.34 -3.58
N HIS A 163 -27.60 0.63 -4.35
CA HIS A 163 -27.16 2.02 -4.27
C HIS A 163 -28.36 2.97 -4.21
N ASN A 164 -28.25 3.98 -3.35
CA ASN A 164 -29.08 5.17 -3.41
C ASN A 164 -28.24 6.42 -3.10
N ARG A 165 -28.77 7.57 -3.43
CA ARG A 165 -28.14 8.87 -3.22
C ARG A 165 -28.95 9.73 -2.27
N ILE A 166 -28.28 10.44 -1.36
CA ILE A 166 -28.79 11.57 -0.57
C ILE A 166 -28.23 12.83 -1.23
N GLU A 167 -29.06 13.81 -1.53
CA GLU A 167 -28.64 15.01 -2.26
C GLU A 167 -27.61 15.86 -1.51
N GLN A 168 -27.72 15.90 -0.17
CA GLN A 168 -26.79 16.61 0.69
C GLN A 168 -25.43 15.88 0.74
N GLY A 169 -24.35 16.62 0.52
CA GLY A 169 -23.01 16.12 0.69
C GLY A 169 -22.55 16.26 2.14
N LEU A 170 -21.90 15.23 2.65
CA LEU A 170 -21.28 15.22 3.99
C LEU A 170 -19.77 14.95 3.82
N HIS A 171 -18.95 16.00 3.91
CA HIS A 171 -17.51 15.90 3.68
C HIS A 171 -16.84 15.06 4.76
N ASP A 172 -16.08 14.03 4.37
CA ASP A 172 -15.28 13.14 5.22
C ASP A 172 -16.06 12.57 6.39
N LEU A 173 -17.24 12.04 6.07
CA LEU A 173 -18.21 11.58 7.08
C LEU A 173 -17.78 10.27 7.76
N SER A 174 -18.35 10.07 8.95
CA SER A 174 -18.37 8.77 9.62
C SER A 174 -19.74 8.53 10.23
N VAL A 175 -20.29 7.33 9.97
CA VAL A 175 -21.65 6.97 10.41
C VAL A 175 -21.60 6.06 11.62
N LEU A 176 -22.48 6.26 12.58
CA LEU A 176 -22.73 5.39 13.74
C LEU A 176 -24.20 4.99 13.79
N PHE A 177 -24.46 3.67 13.81
CA PHE A 177 -25.74 3.11 14.23
C PHE A 177 -25.72 3.00 15.76
N ASP A 178 -26.41 3.91 16.44
CA ASP A 178 -26.33 3.99 17.90
C ASP A 178 -27.36 3.08 18.61
N ASP A 179 -27.13 2.81 19.90
CA ASP A 179 -27.99 1.94 20.73
C ASP A 179 -29.36 2.57 21.00
N ASP A 180 -29.51 3.90 20.81
CA ASP A 180 -30.80 4.58 20.90
C ASP A 180 -31.70 4.36 19.69
N GLY A 181 -31.21 3.58 18.70
CA GLY A 181 -31.90 3.25 17.46
C GLY A 181 -31.80 4.31 16.38
N LYS A 182 -31.02 5.38 16.58
CA LYS A 182 -30.79 6.43 15.60
C LYS A 182 -29.51 6.19 14.82
N ILE A 183 -29.41 6.86 13.68
CA ILE A 183 -28.24 6.79 12.79
C ILE A 183 -27.64 8.17 12.71
N TYR A 184 -26.45 8.33 13.25
CA TYR A 184 -25.75 9.60 13.28
C TYR A 184 -24.61 9.61 12.27
N ALA A 185 -24.42 10.74 11.59
CA ALA A 185 -23.25 11.03 10.78
C ALA A 185 -22.50 12.22 11.35
N VAL A 186 -21.21 12.05 11.66
CA VAL A 186 -20.29 13.15 11.91
C VAL A 186 -19.54 13.49 10.64
N TYR A 187 -19.23 14.78 10.41
CA TYR A 187 -18.64 15.23 9.16
C TYR A 187 -18.00 16.62 9.27
N ALA A 188 -17.45 17.13 8.17
CA ALA A 188 -16.79 18.42 8.01
C ALA A 188 -15.33 18.47 8.51
N SER A 189 -14.71 19.65 8.44
CA SER A 189 -13.31 19.89 8.78
C SER A 189 -13.19 21.02 9.79
N GLY A 190 -12.40 20.83 10.83
CA GLY A 190 -12.15 21.78 11.91
C GLY A 190 -13.23 21.76 12.97
N ALA A 191 -14.41 22.33 12.73
CA ALA A 191 -15.58 22.09 13.56
C ALA A 191 -16.25 20.80 13.11
N ILE A 192 -16.36 19.80 13.98
CA ILE A 192 -17.07 18.56 13.67
C ILE A 192 -18.57 18.82 13.80
N ARG A 193 -19.31 18.57 12.73
CA ARG A 193 -20.77 18.62 12.71
C ARG A 193 -21.35 17.24 12.87
N MET A 194 -22.57 17.16 13.38
CA MET A 194 -23.36 15.93 13.44
C MET A 194 -24.76 16.16 12.85
N VAL A 195 -25.27 15.16 12.15
CA VAL A 195 -26.65 15.11 11.64
C VAL A 195 -27.20 13.72 11.82
N GLU A 196 -28.52 13.59 12.00
CA GLU A 196 -29.23 12.32 12.02
C GLU A 196 -29.66 11.95 10.60
N LEU A 197 -29.37 10.71 10.17
CA LEU A 197 -29.89 10.10 8.94
C LEU A 197 -31.22 9.42 9.24
N ASN A 198 -32.18 9.47 8.29
CA ASN A 198 -33.43 8.73 8.45
C ASN A 198 -33.19 7.21 8.34
N GLN A 199 -34.13 6.42 8.84
CA GLN A 199 -33.97 4.96 9.01
C GLN A 199 -33.81 4.21 7.68
N ASP A 200 -34.39 4.70 6.62
CA ASP A 200 -34.26 4.11 5.26
C ASP A 200 -33.03 4.62 4.49
N LEU A 201 -32.27 5.56 5.08
CA LEU A 201 -31.04 6.12 4.53
C LEU A 201 -31.25 6.84 3.18
N THR A 202 -32.40 7.50 3.05
CA THR A 202 -32.79 8.28 1.85
C THR A 202 -32.63 9.78 2.03
N GLY A 203 -32.37 10.25 3.26
CA GLY A 203 -32.24 11.67 3.58
C GLY A 203 -31.77 11.94 5.00
N LEU A 204 -31.53 13.23 5.29
CA LEU A 204 -31.23 13.74 6.60
C LEU A 204 -32.52 14.03 7.37
N VAL A 205 -32.50 13.86 8.70
CA VAL A 205 -33.63 14.30 9.55
C VAL A 205 -33.56 15.80 9.71
N PRO A 206 -34.62 16.56 9.30
CA PRO A 206 -34.59 18.01 9.36
C PRO A 206 -34.38 18.56 10.78
N GLY A 207 -33.54 19.60 10.90
CA GLY A 207 -33.29 20.30 12.16
C GLY A 207 -32.32 19.60 13.12
N THR A 208 -31.72 18.46 12.72
CA THR A 208 -30.75 17.73 13.55
C THR A 208 -29.30 18.11 13.29
N ASP A 209 -29.02 18.82 12.19
CA ASP A 209 -27.65 19.24 11.83
C ASP A 209 -27.17 20.37 12.74
N HIS A 210 -26.06 20.12 13.47
CA HIS A 210 -25.48 21.07 14.40
C HIS A 210 -23.97 20.85 14.56
N VAL A 211 -23.28 21.84 15.15
CA VAL A 211 -21.89 21.69 15.56
C VAL A 211 -21.84 20.80 16.81
N LEU A 212 -21.20 19.64 16.70
CA LEU A 212 -20.99 18.70 17.80
C LEU A 212 -19.73 19.05 18.60
N ILE A 213 -18.63 19.35 17.89
CA ILE A 213 -17.34 19.73 18.47
C ILE A 213 -16.90 21.05 17.86
N ASP A 214 -16.70 22.04 18.72
CA ASP A 214 -16.29 23.38 18.30
C ASP A 214 -14.86 23.37 17.74
N ARG A 215 -14.61 24.23 16.76
CA ARG A 215 -13.30 24.39 16.10
C ARG A 215 -12.16 24.68 17.08
N SER A 216 -12.43 25.36 18.19
CA SER A 216 -11.43 25.69 19.22
C SER A 216 -10.81 24.48 19.90
N LEU A 217 -11.45 23.29 19.84
CA LEU A 217 -10.89 22.03 20.33
C LEU A 217 -9.88 21.41 19.35
N GLY A 218 -9.74 21.98 18.16
CA GLY A 218 -8.68 21.66 17.21
C GLY A 218 -8.78 20.25 16.61
N MET A 219 -10.00 19.76 16.36
CA MET A 219 -10.24 18.58 15.55
C MET A 219 -9.97 18.88 14.07
N GLY A 220 -9.80 17.83 13.25
CA GLY A 220 -9.54 17.94 11.82
C GLY A 220 -10.70 17.45 10.95
N GLU A 221 -10.37 16.61 9.99
CA GLU A 221 -11.29 15.94 9.07
C GLU A 221 -11.01 14.43 9.02
N GLY A 222 -11.63 13.67 8.11
CA GLY A 222 -11.45 12.21 8.02
C GLY A 222 -11.92 11.50 9.29
N SER A 223 -13.06 11.91 9.84
CA SER A 223 -13.55 11.42 11.12
C SER A 223 -13.87 9.93 11.10
N HIS A 224 -13.51 9.23 12.21
CA HIS A 224 -13.95 7.87 12.52
C HIS A 224 -14.70 7.88 13.84
N PHE A 225 -15.98 7.52 13.81
CA PHE A 225 -16.92 7.66 14.91
C PHE A 225 -17.26 6.32 15.53
N TYR A 226 -17.04 6.21 16.85
CA TYR A 226 -17.22 4.98 17.61
C TYR A 226 -18.01 5.19 18.89
N LYS A 227 -18.67 4.13 19.36
CA LYS A 227 -19.16 3.98 20.73
C LYS A 227 -18.46 2.78 21.36
N ILE A 228 -17.59 3.03 22.34
CA ILE A 228 -16.76 2.01 22.97
C ILE A 228 -17.02 2.04 24.48
N LYS A 229 -17.50 0.93 25.02
CA LYS A 229 -17.83 0.79 26.47
C LYS A 229 -18.72 1.93 26.98
N GLY A 230 -19.72 2.32 26.17
CA GLY A 230 -20.71 3.34 26.51
C GLY A 230 -20.24 4.78 26.32
N LYS A 231 -19.00 5.05 25.92
CA LYS A 231 -18.47 6.38 25.61
C LYS A 231 -18.35 6.58 24.10
N TYR A 232 -18.51 7.81 23.66
CA TYR A 232 -18.33 8.22 22.26
C TYR A 232 -16.90 8.66 22.01
N TYR A 233 -16.35 8.23 20.87
CA TYR A 233 -15.01 8.58 20.41
C TYR A 233 -15.06 9.03 18.96
N ILE A 234 -14.36 10.11 18.64
CA ILE A 234 -14.15 10.55 17.25
C ILE A 234 -12.66 10.74 17.04
N VAL A 235 -12.09 9.95 16.14
CA VAL A 235 -10.71 10.10 15.67
C VAL A 235 -10.73 10.97 14.43
N SER A 236 -9.85 11.96 14.32
CA SER A 236 -9.69 12.79 13.13
C SER A 236 -8.27 13.29 12.96
N ALA A 237 -7.93 13.76 11.76
CA ALA A 237 -6.63 14.33 11.44
C ALA A 237 -6.77 15.76 10.93
N ILE A 238 -5.88 16.64 11.34
CA ILE A 238 -5.82 18.01 10.82
C ILE A 238 -5.20 17.93 9.41
N PRO A 239 -5.80 18.52 8.36
CA PRO A 239 -5.19 18.52 7.04
C PRO A 239 -3.94 19.37 6.99
N GLY A 240 -2.86 18.83 6.40
CA GLY A 240 -1.59 19.52 6.25
C GLY A 240 -0.39 18.64 6.59
N ALA A 241 0.83 19.19 6.48
CA ALA A 241 2.05 18.53 6.93
C ALA A 241 2.27 18.79 8.44
N HIS A 242 2.91 17.85 9.13
CA HIS A 242 3.29 17.93 10.54
C HIS A 242 2.11 18.07 11.51
N VAL A 243 1.07 17.31 11.29
CA VAL A 243 -0.12 17.37 12.13
C VAL A 243 -0.49 16.01 12.72
N PRO A 244 -0.61 15.93 14.03
CA PRO A 244 -0.96 14.71 14.72
C PRO A 244 -2.42 14.33 14.49
N MET A 245 -2.73 13.04 14.65
CA MET A 245 -4.10 12.58 14.78
C MET A 245 -4.62 12.86 16.20
N LYS A 246 -5.87 13.25 16.28
CA LYS A 246 -6.56 13.55 17.52
C LYS A 246 -7.74 12.62 17.75
N CYS A 247 -8.05 12.42 19.03
CA CYS A 247 -9.24 11.72 19.46
C CYS A 247 -10.06 12.63 20.40
N ALA A 248 -11.32 12.80 20.07
CA ALA A 248 -12.29 13.41 20.98
C ALA A 248 -13.06 12.31 21.70
N ARG A 249 -13.44 12.56 22.97
CA ARG A 249 -14.20 11.62 23.81
C ARG A 249 -15.27 12.35 24.59
N ALA A 250 -16.47 11.74 24.72
CA ALA A 250 -17.56 12.21 25.57
C ALA A 250 -18.34 11.04 26.15
N ASP A 251 -19.01 11.28 27.29
CA ASP A 251 -19.92 10.30 27.90
C ASP A 251 -21.31 10.30 27.23
N ALA A 252 -21.69 11.40 26.58
CA ALA A 252 -22.94 11.54 25.83
C ALA A 252 -22.76 12.52 24.68
N LEU A 253 -23.53 12.35 23.59
CA LEU A 253 -23.47 13.21 22.41
C LEU A 253 -23.71 14.69 22.72
N ALA A 254 -24.65 14.99 23.62
CA ALA A 254 -24.93 16.34 24.08
C ALA A 254 -24.01 16.81 25.22
N GLY A 255 -23.01 16.01 25.60
CA GLY A 255 -22.05 16.31 26.67
C GLY A 255 -20.90 17.19 26.24
N SER A 256 -19.98 17.43 27.17
CA SER A 256 -18.70 18.07 26.88
C SER A 256 -17.74 17.07 26.29
N TRP A 257 -17.01 17.51 25.25
CA TRP A 257 -15.99 16.73 24.59
C TRP A 257 -14.59 17.08 25.09
N GLU A 258 -13.82 16.07 25.47
CA GLU A 258 -12.40 16.17 25.72
C GLU A 258 -11.62 15.77 24.49
N VAL A 259 -10.45 16.38 24.21
CA VAL A 259 -9.62 16.08 23.06
C VAL A 259 -8.19 15.81 23.48
N LYS A 260 -7.60 14.74 22.94
CA LYS A 260 -6.17 14.43 23.08
C LYS A 260 -5.54 14.06 21.75
N THR A 261 -4.25 14.35 21.61
CA THR A 261 -3.41 13.83 20.53
C THR A 261 -3.11 12.36 20.80
N ILE A 262 -3.38 11.49 19.84
CA ILE A 262 -3.21 10.03 19.94
C ILE A 262 -2.13 9.47 19.01
N SER A 263 -1.77 10.21 17.95
CA SER A 263 -0.60 9.94 17.11
C SER A 263 0.24 11.21 17.06
N GLN A 264 1.56 11.08 17.21
CA GLN A 264 2.49 12.21 17.14
C GLN A 264 2.79 12.54 15.67
N GLU A 265 3.58 13.57 15.44
CA GLU A 265 4.16 13.89 14.15
C GLU A 265 5.16 12.79 13.75
N GLU A 266 4.68 11.72 13.12
CA GLU A 266 5.48 10.54 12.77
C GLU A 266 5.42 10.24 11.27
N SER A 267 6.56 9.93 10.68
CA SER A 267 6.71 9.75 9.23
C SER A 267 7.22 8.38 8.81
N LEU A 268 7.43 7.46 9.72
CA LEU A 268 8.13 6.19 9.46
C LEU A 268 9.51 6.39 8.78
N GLY A 269 10.12 7.57 8.94
CA GLY A 269 11.38 7.94 8.32
C GLY A 269 11.28 8.42 6.86
N ILE A 270 10.09 8.84 6.41
CA ILE A 270 9.86 9.30 5.04
C ILE A 270 9.87 10.84 4.98
N GLY A 271 10.72 11.40 4.13
CA GLY A 271 10.76 12.84 3.82
C GLY A 271 9.98 13.19 2.56
N GLN A 272 9.82 14.48 2.33
CA GLN A 272 9.18 14.96 1.11
C GLN A 272 10.02 14.68 -0.15
N GLY A 273 9.37 14.12 -1.18
CA GLY A 273 9.92 13.97 -2.52
C GLY A 273 9.80 15.24 -3.35
N TYR A 274 9.81 15.08 -4.68
CA TYR A 274 9.59 16.20 -5.59
C TYR A 274 8.16 16.77 -5.46
N ARG A 275 8.04 18.09 -5.49
CA ARG A 275 6.77 18.81 -5.35
C ARG A 275 6.61 19.86 -6.46
N PRO A 276 5.53 19.87 -7.24
CA PRO A 276 5.20 20.96 -8.12
C PRO A 276 4.93 22.24 -7.32
N GLN A 277 5.48 23.37 -7.79
CA GLN A 277 5.28 24.69 -7.17
C GLN A 277 3.91 25.26 -7.57
N GLY A 278 2.84 24.78 -6.91
CA GLY A 278 1.45 25.17 -7.16
C GLY A 278 0.61 24.05 -7.74
N ARG A 279 -0.69 24.13 -7.49
CA ARG A 279 -1.64 23.04 -7.77
C ARG A 279 -2.07 22.90 -9.24
N ARG A 280 -1.94 23.95 -10.04
CA ARG A 280 -2.42 23.97 -11.43
C ARG A 280 -1.37 24.65 -12.31
N GLN A 281 -0.41 23.87 -12.73
CA GLN A 281 0.61 24.34 -13.68
C GLN A 281 0.29 23.81 -15.08
N ALA A 282 0.76 24.54 -16.08
CA ALA A 282 0.89 24.06 -17.44
C ALA A 282 2.37 23.72 -17.70
N PRO A 283 2.68 22.77 -18.58
CA PRO A 283 4.06 22.47 -18.94
C PRO A 283 4.81 23.68 -19.48
N PRO A 284 6.10 23.87 -19.14
CA PRO A 284 6.88 23.06 -18.21
C PRO A 284 6.51 23.33 -16.74
N PHE A 285 6.56 22.28 -15.91
CA PHE A 285 6.32 22.43 -14.48
C PHE A 285 7.57 22.94 -13.76
N VAL A 286 7.37 23.81 -12.78
CA VAL A 286 8.41 24.16 -11.81
C VAL A 286 8.34 23.18 -10.65
N ILE A 287 9.36 22.36 -10.49
CA ILE A 287 9.43 21.29 -9.49
C ILE A 287 10.47 21.65 -8.42
N SER A 288 10.08 21.58 -7.15
CA SER A 288 11.02 21.64 -6.03
C SER A 288 11.69 20.28 -5.83
N PRO A 289 13.01 20.24 -5.56
CA PRO A 289 13.71 18.98 -5.30
C PRO A 289 13.22 18.33 -4.00
N PRO A 290 13.56 17.03 -3.77
CA PRO A 290 13.29 16.35 -2.53
C PRO A 290 13.84 17.09 -1.31
N ASP A 291 13.06 17.13 -0.24
CA ASP A 291 13.48 17.65 1.05
C ASP A 291 13.35 16.55 2.11
N LEU A 292 14.50 16.11 2.63
CA LEU A 292 14.61 15.07 3.62
C LEU A 292 14.77 15.61 5.04
N SER A 293 14.59 16.93 5.25
CA SER A 293 14.65 17.50 6.60
C SER A 293 13.52 16.92 7.47
N GLU A 294 13.79 16.68 8.75
CA GLU A 294 12.79 16.18 9.70
C GLU A 294 11.54 17.08 9.73
N ARG A 295 11.74 18.41 9.60
CA ARG A 295 10.66 19.39 9.57
C ARG A 295 9.70 19.21 8.39
N LEU A 296 10.14 18.65 7.28
CA LEU A 296 9.36 18.41 6.07
C LEU A 296 9.15 16.90 5.83
N SER A 297 9.08 16.11 6.89
CA SER A 297 8.69 14.70 6.83
C SER A 297 7.22 14.53 6.40
N LEU A 298 6.85 13.32 6.00
CA LEU A 298 5.48 12.95 5.65
C LEU A 298 4.85 12.18 6.82
N ASP A 299 3.85 12.78 7.44
CA ASP A 299 3.24 12.27 8.66
C ASP A 299 2.13 11.27 8.41
N LEU A 300 1.92 10.36 9.37
CA LEU A 300 0.74 9.50 9.42
C LEU A 300 -0.48 10.30 9.82
N HIS A 301 -1.57 10.15 9.05
CA HIS A 301 -2.81 10.86 9.33
C HIS A 301 -4.03 10.09 8.82
N GLN A 302 -5.22 10.55 9.18
CA GLN A 302 -6.53 10.06 8.74
C GLN A 302 -6.67 8.54 8.81
N GLY A 303 -7.29 8.08 9.91
CA GLY A 303 -7.51 6.67 10.17
C GLY A 303 -8.29 6.45 11.46
N GLY A 304 -8.46 5.20 11.83
CA GLY A 304 -9.28 4.77 12.93
C GLY A 304 -8.65 3.63 13.74
N ILE A 305 -9.50 2.98 14.53
CA ILE A 305 -9.10 1.87 15.40
C ILE A 305 -10.02 0.66 15.25
N VAL A 306 -9.48 -0.54 15.47
CA VAL A 306 -10.22 -1.80 15.43
C VAL A 306 -9.76 -2.72 16.55
N GLU A 307 -10.69 -3.48 17.15
CA GLU A 307 -10.40 -4.46 18.19
C GLU A 307 -10.31 -5.86 17.61
N THR A 308 -9.30 -6.65 18.06
CA THR A 308 -9.20 -8.08 17.72
C THR A 308 -10.07 -8.93 18.65
N PRO A 309 -10.35 -10.21 18.30
CA PRO A 309 -11.04 -11.15 19.20
C PRO A 309 -10.29 -11.40 20.52
N SER A 310 -8.97 -11.22 20.56
CA SER A 310 -8.14 -11.32 21.78
C SER A 310 -8.25 -10.09 22.69
N GLY A 311 -8.90 -9.00 22.24
CA GLY A 311 -9.00 -7.73 22.98
C GLY A 311 -7.82 -6.79 22.75
N GLU A 312 -6.90 -7.10 21.85
CA GLU A 312 -5.91 -6.13 21.38
C GLU A 312 -6.60 -5.08 20.50
N TRP A 313 -6.08 -3.85 20.56
CA TRP A 313 -6.52 -2.77 19.70
C TRP A 313 -5.44 -2.38 18.71
N TRP A 314 -5.86 -2.14 17.49
CA TRP A 314 -4.98 -1.78 16.39
C TRP A 314 -5.49 -0.52 15.69
N GLY A 315 -4.58 0.39 15.39
CA GLY A 315 -4.83 1.59 14.62
C GLY A 315 -4.48 1.39 13.17
N PHE A 316 -5.25 1.95 12.28
CA PHE A 316 -4.95 2.06 10.86
C PHE A 316 -4.95 3.53 10.47
N SER A 317 -4.04 3.90 9.60
CA SER A 317 -3.88 5.29 9.15
C SER A 317 -3.28 5.30 7.76
N MET A 318 -3.35 6.44 7.07
CA MET A 318 -2.61 6.64 5.84
C MET A 318 -1.40 7.55 6.05
N GLN A 319 -0.46 7.51 5.11
CA GLN A 319 0.67 8.41 5.01
C GLN A 319 0.82 8.86 3.56
N ASP A 320 1.00 10.15 3.32
CA ASP A 320 1.48 10.63 2.02
C ASP A 320 2.88 10.07 1.80
N HIS A 321 3.07 9.24 0.79
CA HIS A 321 4.35 8.60 0.48
C HIS A 321 4.83 9.02 -0.90
N ASN A 322 4.88 10.33 -1.09
CA ASN A 322 5.33 10.99 -2.30
C ASN A 322 4.59 10.50 -3.56
N SER A 323 5.29 10.25 -4.67
CA SER A 323 4.63 9.95 -5.94
C SER A 323 3.86 8.64 -5.98
N VAL A 324 4.20 7.66 -5.14
CA VAL A 324 3.43 6.40 -5.08
C VAL A 324 2.03 6.60 -4.47
N GLY A 325 1.80 7.71 -3.77
CA GLY A 325 0.51 8.09 -3.23
C GLY A 325 0.40 7.92 -1.72
N ARG A 326 -0.83 7.73 -1.23
CA ARG A 326 -1.15 7.59 0.18
C ARG A 326 -1.19 6.11 0.55
N LEU A 327 -0.31 5.70 1.44
CA LEU A 327 -0.15 4.29 1.83
C LEU A 327 -0.77 4.04 3.19
N THR A 328 -1.42 2.88 3.35
CA THR A 328 -2.03 2.50 4.62
C THR A 328 -1.00 1.86 5.56
N SER A 329 -0.99 2.29 6.81
CA SER A 329 -0.15 1.77 7.90
C SER A 329 -0.99 1.15 9.01
N LEU A 330 -0.40 0.20 9.74
CA LEU A 330 -0.99 -0.50 10.88
C LEU A 330 -0.14 -0.24 12.13
N SER A 331 -0.78 0.09 13.26
CA SER A 331 -0.13 0.40 14.53
C SER A 331 -0.76 -0.37 15.69
N PRO A 332 0.01 -0.94 16.62
CA PRO A 332 -0.57 -1.32 17.90
C PRO A 332 -1.16 -0.08 18.58
N VAL A 333 -2.23 -0.27 19.36
CA VAL A 333 -2.87 0.79 20.15
C VAL A 333 -2.71 0.50 21.64
N THR A 334 -2.14 1.45 22.37
CA THR A 334 -1.98 1.39 23.81
C THR A 334 -3.03 2.29 24.49
N TRP A 335 -3.92 1.68 25.27
CA TRP A 335 -4.93 2.42 26.04
C TRP A 335 -4.32 2.96 27.35
N VAL A 336 -4.38 4.28 27.53
CA VAL A 336 -3.96 4.96 28.77
C VAL A 336 -5.08 5.91 29.21
N ASP A 337 -5.60 5.77 30.42
CA ASP A 337 -6.69 6.58 30.99
C ASP A 337 -7.92 6.67 30.09
N GLY A 338 -8.20 5.59 29.33
CA GLY A 338 -9.30 5.51 28.39
C GLY A 338 -9.07 6.28 27.08
N TRP A 339 -7.82 6.54 26.70
CA TRP A 339 -7.44 7.13 25.42
C TRP A 339 -6.65 6.13 24.56
N PRO A 340 -6.96 5.98 23.26
CA PRO A 340 -6.35 5.00 22.38
C PRO A 340 -5.11 5.59 21.68
N TYR A 341 -3.98 5.62 22.35
CA TYR A 341 -2.73 6.08 21.74
C TYR A 341 -2.21 5.06 20.73
N PHE A 342 -1.86 5.52 19.54
CA PHE A 342 -1.09 4.71 18.61
C PHE A 342 0.30 4.42 19.18
N GLY A 343 0.89 3.27 18.82
CA GLY A 343 2.22 2.89 19.29
C GLY A 343 2.23 2.04 20.56
N LEU A 344 3.43 1.81 21.04
CA LEU A 344 3.75 0.89 22.14
C LEU A 344 3.84 1.62 23.49
N PRO A 345 3.65 0.92 24.63
CA PRO A 345 3.94 1.48 25.94
C PRO A 345 5.37 2.05 25.99
N GLY A 346 5.55 3.26 26.53
CA GLY A 346 6.85 3.94 26.53
C GLY A 346 7.21 4.70 25.25
N ASN A 347 6.45 4.49 24.16
CA ASN A 347 6.61 5.19 22.89
C ASN A 347 5.23 5.54 22.28
N LEU A 348 4.38 6.12 23.08
CA LEU A 348 3.01 6.47 22.70
C LEU A 348 3.00 7.50 21.56
N GLY A 349 2.08 7.31 20.63
CA GLY A 349 1.92 8.16 19.45
C GLY A 349 2.89 7.84 18.32
N ARG A 350 3.67 6.77 18.41
CA ARG A 350 4.69 6.39 17.41
C ARG A 350 4.44 4.99 16.87
N THR A 351 4.08 4.90 15.59
CA THR A 351 3.86 3.63 14.89
C THR A 351 5.20 2.95 14.59
N PRO A 352 5.42 1.70 14.98
CA PRO A 352 6.64 0.99 14.64
C PRO A 352 6.67 0.64 13.13
N SER A 353 7.84 0.82 12.49
CA SER A 353 8.02 0.44 11.08
C SER A 353 7.93 -1.08 10.87
N ILE A 354 8.41 -1.87 11.83
CA ILE A 354 8.27 -3.34 11.88
C ILE A 354 7.87 -3.74 13.28
N TRP A 355 6.86 -4.60 13.39
CA TRP A 355 6.40 -5.13 14.68
C TRP A 355 5.80 -6.53 14.55
N GLU A 356 5.54 -7.16 15.68
CA GLU A 356 4.81 -8.43 15.77
C GLU A 356 3.40 -8.30 15.18
N LYS A 357 2.95 -9.31 14.44
CA LYS A 357 1.60 -9.34 13.86
C LYS A 357 0.53 -9.34 14.94
N PRO A 358 -0.67 -8.79 14.65
CA PRO A 358 -1.82 -8.81 15.56
C PRO A 358 -2.18 -10.24 15.99
N ASN A 359 -2.54 -10.40 17.26
CA ASN A 359 -3.11 -11.66 17.74
C ASN A 359 -4.61 -11.69 17.43
N THR A 360 -4.95 -12.18 16.26
CA THR A 360 -6.33 -12.35 15.83
C THR A 360 -6.86 -13.77 16.04
N GLY A 361 -5.99 -14.70 16.47
CA GLY A 361 -6.29 -16.12 16.54
C GLY A 361 -6.11 -16.84 15.20
N HIS A 362 -5.76 -16.14 14.13
CA HIS A 362 -5.57 -16.69 12.79
C HIS A 362 -4.14 -16.51 12.30
N VAL A 363 -3.69 -17.47 11.48
CA VAL A 363 -2.44 -17.41 10.73
C VAL A 363 -2.80 -17.55 9.26
N GLU A 364 -2.69 -16.47 8.52
CA GLU A 364 -2.92 -16.45 7.09
C GLU A 364 -1.61 -16.69 6.31
N PRO A 365 -1.66 -17.30 5.12
CA PRO A 365 -0.51 -17.38 4.24
C PRO A 365 -0.09 -15.98 3.78
N ILE A 366 1.21 -15.79 3.54
CA ILE A 366 1.73 -14.53 2.98
C ILE A 366 0.98 -14.22 1.69
N THR A 367 0.35 -13.06 1.65
CA THR A 367 -0.59 -12.69 0.61
C THR A 367 -0.36 -11.26 0.17
N SER A 368 -0.30 -11.04 -1.14
CA SER A 368 -0.39 -9.71 -1.75
C SER A 368 -1.85 -9.35 -1.97
N PRO A 369 -2.24 -8.07 -1.83
CA PRO A 369 -3.63 -7.66 -2.02
C PRO A 369 -4.15 -7.91 -3.43
N TYR A 370 -3.28 -7.85 -4.44
CA TYR A 370 -3.62 -7.91 -5.86
C TYR A 370 -2.68 -8.84 -6.63
N ASP A 371 -3.24 -9.53 -7.62
CA ASP A 371 -2.46 -10.10 -8.73
C ASP A 371 -2.30 -8.99 -9.77
N ARG A 372 -1.06 -8.53 -10.01
CA ARG A 372 -0.79 -7.32 -10.79
C ARG A 372 -0.49 -7.58 -12.25
N SER A 373 0.15 -8.71 -12.55
CA SER A 373 0.43 -9.11 -13.93
C SER A 373 -0.79 -9.75 -14.56
N ASP A 374 -1.07 -9.40 -15.83
CA ASP A 374 -2.23 -9.89 -16.58
C ASP A 374 -1.80 -10.26 -18.01
N ASP A 375 -2.16 -11.44 -18.48
CA ASP A 375 -1.95 -11.90 -19.85
C ASP A 375 -3.19 -11.72 -20.75
N PHE A 376 -4.23 -11.05 -20.21
CA PHE A 376 -5.50 -10.77 -20.86
C PHE A 376 -6.19 -12.01 -21.47
N SER A 377 -5.84 -13.22 -21.01
CA SER A 377 -6.46 -14.48 -21.46
C SER A 377 -7.83 -14.73 -20.80
N GLY A 378 -8.12 -14.04 -19.71
CA GLY A 378 -9.39 -14.16 -18.97
C GLY A 378 -10.56 -13.51 -19.69
N PRO A 379 -11.81 -13.93 -19.37
CA PRO A 379 -13.02 -13.34 -19.95
C PRO A 379 -13.35 -11.96 -19.38
N LYS A 380 -12.67 -11.51 -18.32
CA LYS A 380 -12.85 -10.23 -17.63
C LYS A 380 -11.49 -9.71 -17.18
N LEU A 381 -11.37 -8.40 -17.06
CA LEU A 381 -10.22 -7.76 -16.42
C LEU A 381 -10.11 -8.22 -14.96
N GLN A 382 -8.88 -8.41 -14.49
CA GLN A 382 -8.61 -8.68 -13.08
C GLN A 382 -9.03 -7.49 -12.20
N MET A 383 -9.33 -7.75 -10.93
CA MET A 383 -9.82 -6.71 -10.00
C MET A 383 -8.81 -5.60 -9.70
N VAL A 384 -7.54 -5.75 -10.04
CA VAL A 384 -6.54 -4.69 -9.90
C VAL A 384 -6.74 -3.55 -10.90
N TRP A 385 -7.43 -3.81 -12.03
CA TRP A 385 -7.64 -2.83 -13.08
C TRP A 385 -8.74 -1.83 -12.75
N GLN A 386 -8.46 -0.57 -13.05
CA GLN A 386 -9.41 0.52 -12.96
C GLN A 386 -9.29 1.44 -14.17
N TRP A 387 -10.42 1.80 -14.75
CA TRP A 387 -10.47 2.81 -15.80
C TRP A 387 -10.25 4.22 -15.24
N ASN A 388 -9.53 5.02 -15.99
CA ASN A 388 -9.42 6.45 -15.74
C ASN A 388 -10.74 7.11 -16.20
N HIS A 389 -11.62 7.45 -15.27
CA HIS A 389 -13.02 7.85 -15.53
C HIS A 389 -13.90 6.70 -16.05
N VAL A 390 -15.16 7.00 -16.36
CA VAL A 390 -16.11 6.03 -16.90
C VAL A 390 -15.77 5.70 -18.36
N PRO A 391 -15.44 4.45 -18.69
CA PRO A 391 -15.06 4.06 -20.03
C PRO A 391 -16.27 4.06 -20.99
N ASP A 392 -15.99 4.09 -22.28
CA ASP A 392 -16.90 3.68 -23.34
C ASP A 392 -16.69 2.19 -23.60
N ASP A 393 -17.62 1.35 -23.14
CA ASP A 393 -17.51 -0.11 -23.22
C ASP A 393 -17.60 -0.65 -24.66
N THR A 394 -17.98 0.18 -25.63
CA THR A 394 -17.97 -0.19 -27.06
C THR A 394 -16.58 0.00 -27.70
N LYS A 395 -15.61 0.49 -26.94
CA LYS A 395 -14.30 0.90 -27.43
C LYS A 395 -13.14 0.15 -26.77
N TRP A 396 -13.43 -0.99 -26.16
CA TRP A 396 -12.42 -1.92 -25.68
C TRP A 396 -12.94 -3.36 -25.69
N SER A 397 -12.05 -4.36 -25.77
CA SER A 397 -12.45 -5.76 -25.81
C SER A 397 -11.34 -6.70 -25.37
N LEU A 398 -11.70 -7.80 -24.68
CA LEU A 398 -10.84 -8.99 -24.44
C LEU A 398 -11.21 -10.14 -25.39
N SER A 399 -12.27 -10.03 -26.18
CA SER A 399 -12.78 -11.11 -27.02
C SER A 399 -12.58 -10.91 -28.52
N GLU A 400 -12.44 -9.66 -29.01
CA GLU A 400 -12.18 -9.39 -30.43
C GLU A 400 -10.84 -9.99 -30.92
N ARG A 401 -9.84 -10.03 -30.03
CA ARG A 401 -8.57 -10.74 -30.22
C ARG A 401 -8.24 -11.50 -28.94
N PRO A 402 -8.56 -12.78 -28.83
CA PRO A 402 -8.31 -13.57 -27.62
C PRO A 402 -6.84 -13.52 -27.17
N GLY A 403 -6.60 -13.34 -25.86
CA GLY A 403 -5.26 -13.16 -25.28
C GLY A 403 -4.69 -11.74 -25.44
N TYR A 404 -5.52 -10.77 -25.82
CA TYR A 404 -5.13 -9.38 -25.92
C TYR A 404 -6.20 -8.45 -25.31
N LEU A 405 -5.74 -7.37 -24.69
CA LEU A 405 -6.58 -6.20 -24.47
C LEU A 405 -6.56 -5.35 -25.75
N ARG A 406 -7.70 -5.22 -26.42
CA ARG A 406 -7.89 -4.30 -27.54
C ARG A 406 -8.47 -2.99 -27.07
N LEU A 407 -7.84 -1.88 -27.43
CA LEU A 407 -8.34 -0.53 -27.23
C LEU A 407 -8.59 0.12 -28.58
N HIS A 408 -9.84 0.51 -28.85
CA HIS A 408 -10.19 1.34 -29.99
C HIS A 408 -9.92 2.81 -29.68
N SER A 409 -9.32 3.50 -30.61
CA SER A 409 -8.98 4.92 -30.48
C SER A 409 -10.22 5.79 -30.29
N LEU A 410 -10.19 6.65 -29.30
CA LEU A 410 -11.14 7.73 -29.07
C LEU A 410 -10.46 9.09 -29.31
N PRO A 411 -11.20 10.09 -29.80
CA PRO A 411 -10.65 11.42 -30.00
C PRO A 411 -10.20 12.06 -28.68
N ALA A 412 -8.97 12.55 -28.62
CA ALA A 412 -8.47 13.34 -27.50
C ALA A 412 -7.36 14.27 -27.97
N LYS A 413 -7.27 15.46 -27.38
CA LYS A 413 -6.20 16.43 -27.70
C LYS A 413 -4.84 16.04 -27.15
N ASP A 414 -4.83 15.29 -26.05
CA ASP A 414 -3.64 14.78 -25.36
C ASP A 414 -4.03 13.61 -24.45
N PHE A 415 -3.01 12.96 -23.83
CA PHE A 415 -3.20 11.81 -22.96
C PHE A 415 -4.11 12.12 -21.74
N TRP A 416 -4.06 13.31 -21.17
CA TRP A 416 -4.92 13.70 -20.03
C TRP A 416 -6.41 13.55 -20.32
N TRP A 417 -6.82 13.69 -21.58
CA TRP A 417 -8.17 13.58 -22.08
C TRP A 417 -8.49 12.24 -22.75
N ALA A 418 -7.52 11.32 -22.73
CA ALA A 418 -7.67 10.00 -23.34
C ALA A 418 -8.63 9.12 -22.54
N ARG A 419 -9.90 9.10 -22.91
CA ARG A 419 -10.87 8.16 -22.37
C ARG A 419 -10.47 6.73 -22.69
N ASN A 420 -10.88 5.74 -21.88
CA ASN A 420 -10.48 4.34 -21.97
C ASN A 420 -8.98 4.11 -21.71
N SER A 421 -8.33 4.97 -20.94
CA SER A 421 -7.06 4.62 -20.33
C SER A 421 -7.29 3.62 -19.20
N LEU A 422 -6.77 2.39 -19.37
CA LEU A 422 -6.88 1.31 -18.38
C LEU A 422 -5.69 1.37 -17.43
N THR A 423 -5.94 1.47 -16.12
CA THR A 423 -4.89 1.80 -15.15
C THR A 423 -4.78 0.80 -14.02
N GLN A 424 -3.55 0.69 -13.46
CA GLN A 424 -3.27 0.11 -12.15
C GLN A 424 -2.52 1.13 -11.29
N ARG A 425 -2.70 1.05 -9.96
CA ARG A 425 -1.87 1.80 -9.01
C ARG A 425 -0.42 1.36 -9.14
N ALA A 426 0.51 2.29 -9.22
CA ALA A 426 1.92 1.95 -9.16
C ALA A 426 2.28 1.41 -7.78
N VAL A 427 3.28 0.56 -7.70
CA VAL A 427 3.67 -0.14 -6.47
C VAL A 427 5.14 0.12 -6.14
N GLY A 428 5.37 0.51 -4.90
CA GLY A 428 6.71 0.74 -4.35
C GLY A 428 7.27 -0.47 -3.58
N PRO A 429 8.48 -0.31 -3.06
CA PRO A 429 9.39 0.84 -3.21
C PRO A 429 10.00 0.96 -4.59
N GLU A 430 9.96 -0.08 -5.42
CA GLU A 430 10.53 -0.13 -6.76
C GLU A 430 9.77 -1.15 -7.60
N SER A 431 9.43 -0.78 -8.83
CA SER A 431 8.74 -1.70 -9.76
C SER A 431 9.02 -1.35 -11.21
N SER A 432 8.93 -2.36 -12.07
CA SER A 432 9.00 -2.21 -13.52
C SER A 432 7.75 -2.79 -14.16
N VAL A 433 7.20 -2.09 -15.13
CA VAL A 433 6.12 -2.59 -15.96
C VAL A 433 6.60 -2.81 -17.38
N THR A 434 6.25 -3.96 -17.93
CA THR A 434 6.50 -4.29 -19.34
C THR A 434 5.19 -4.74 -19.99
N THR A 435 4.92 -4.25 -21.20
CA THR A 435 3.80 -4.67 -22.04
C THR A 435 4.27 -4.88 -23.48
N GLU A 436 3.64 -5.80 -24.19
CA GLU A 436 3.82 -6.01 -25.62
C GLU A 436 2.67 -5.36 -26.36
N LEU A 437 2.98 -4.44 -27.27
CA LEU A 437 2.04 -3.65 -28.05
C LEU A 437 2.11 -4.06 -29.53
N ASP A 438 0.97 -4.45 -30.10
CA ASP A 438 0.76 -4.56 -31.54
C ASP A 438 -0.10 -3.39 -32.03
N GLY A 439 0.53 -2.44 -32.70
CA GLY A 439 -0.09 -1.26 -33.28
C GLY A 439 -0.37 -1.37 -34.78
N ALA A 440 -0.40 -2.58 -35.37
CA ALA A 440 -0.70 -2.75 -36.80
C ALA A 440 -2.07 -2.17 -37.21
N GLY A 441 -3.01 -2.10 -36.25
CA GLY A 441 -4.33 -1.52 -36.46
C GLY A 441 -4.42 0.00 -36.29
N LEU A 442 -3.36 0.69 -35.92
CA LEU A 442 -3.33 2.13 -35.76
C LEU A 442 -3.52 2.85 -37.10
N LYS A 443 -4.22 3.97 -37.06
CA LYS A 443 -4.43 4.90 -38.18
C LYS A 443 -3.67 6.21 -37.96
N PRO A 444 -3.46 7.03 -38.98
CA PRO A 444 -2.84 8.34 -38.84
C PRO A 444 -3.48 9.19 -37.72
N GLY A 445 -2.64 9.71 -36.84
CA GLY A 445 -3.07 10.46 -35.67
C GLY A 445 -3.29 9.64 -34.40
N ASP A 446 -3.25 8.29 -34.48
CA ASP A 446 -3.31 7.42 -33.29
C ASP A 446 -2.00 7.42 -32.50
N VAL A 447 -2.15 7.41 -31.19
CA VAL A 447 -1.07 7.24 -30.21
C VAL A 447 -1.51 6.16 -29.22
N ALA A 448 -0.75 5.08 -29.10
CA ALA A 448 -1.05 3.98 -28.17
C ALA A 448 0.20 3.58 -27.39
N GLY A 449 0.08 3.31 -26.09
CA GLY A 449 1.26 2.99 -25.31
C GLY A 449 1.06 2.76 -23.82
N LEU A 450 2.17 2.97 -23.11
CA LEU A 450 2.30 2.83 -21.66
C LEU A 450 2.59 4.20 -21.04
N ALA A 451 1.84 4.56 -19.99
CA ALA A 451 2.00 5.85 -19.32
C ALA A 451 2.14 5.70 -17.81
N LEU A 452 2.70 6.75 -17.20
CA LEU A 452 2.61 7.08 -15.79
C LEU A 452 1.59 8.21 -15.64
N LEU A 453 0.36 7.87 -15.25
CA LEU A 453 -0.72 8.82 -15.08
C LEU A 453 -0.66 9.45 -13.69
N ASN A 454 -0.48 10.75 -13.68
CA ASN A 454 -0.69 11.68 -12.55
C ASN A 454 -0.70 13.10 -13.14
N SER A 455 -0.39 14.11 -12.38
CA SER A 455 -0.07 15.45 -12.86
C SER A 455 1.16 15.98 -12.09
N PRO A 456 2.36 16.06 -12.72
CA PRO A 456 2.65 15.78 -14.13
C PRO A 456 2.59 14.28 -14.48
N TYR A 457 2.36 13.99 -15.77
CA TYR A 457 2.40 12.65 -16.34
C TYR A 457 3.55 12.51 -17.37
N ALA A 458 3.87 11.25 -17.69
CA ALA A 458 4.72 10.93 -18.82
C ALA A 458 4.21 9.66 -19.53
N TRP A 459 4.52 9.51 -20.80
CA TRP A 459 4.14 8.31 -21.55
C TRP A 459 5.16 7.95 -22.63
N LEU A 460 5.21 6.66 -22.94
CA LEU A 460 5.93 6.10 -24.08
C LEU A 460 4.89 5.46 -25.00
N GLY A 461 4.79 5.93 -26.25
CA GLY A 461 3.74 5.49 -27.17
C GLY A 461 4.21 5.27 -28.60
N LEU A 462 3.62 4.30 -29.25
CA LEU A 462 3.71 4.08 -30.70
C LEU A 462 2.74 5.04 -31.40
N MET A 463 3.24 5.79 -32.37
CA MET A 463 2.45 6.69 -33.19
C MET A 463 2.37 6.19 -34.62
N ARG A 464 1.19 6.36 -35.24
CA ARG A 464 1.00 6.19 -36.67
C ARG A 464 0.97 7.56 -37.35
N GLY A 465 2.02 7.88 -38.11
CA GLY A 465 2.05 9.02 -39.03
C GLY A 465 1.70 8.61 -40.45
N ASP A 466 1.63 9.58 -41.37
CA ASP A 466 1.32 9.35 -42.79
C ASP A 466 2.38 8.43 -43.47
N ASN A 467 3.63 8.54 -43.08
CA ASN A 467 4.78 7.87 -43.72
C ASN A 467 5.32 6.66 -42.96
N GLY A 468 4.66 6.17 -41.89
CA GLY A 468 5.15 5.05 -41.10
C GLY A 468 4.87 5.15 -39.61
N TYR A 469 5.65 4.40 -38.83
CA TYR A 469 5.52 4.36 -37.37
C TYR A 469 6.69 5.08 -36.71
N GLY A 470 6.39 5.78 -35.61
CA GLY A 470 7.36 6.34 -34.69
C GLY A 470 7.07 5.92 -33.26
N ILE A 471 8.11 5.80 -32.44
CA ILE A 471 8.01 5.70 -31.00
C ILE A 471 8.30 7.05 -30.38
N GLU A 472 7.47 7.51 -29.46
CA GLU A 472 7.57 8.83 -28.83
C GLU A 472 7.48 8.72 -27.32
N GLU A 473 8.33 9.45 -26.62
CA GLU A 473 8.21 9.70 -25.19
C GLU A 473 7.85 11.16 -24.96
N TYR A 474 6.84 11.40 -24.14
CA TYR A 474 6.43 12.74 -23.70
C TYR A 474 6.59 12.87 -22.19
N ASP A 475 7.32 13.89 -21.77
CA ASP A 475 7.50 14.29 -20.38
C ASP A 475 6.77 15.62 -20.10
N GLN A 476 5.69 15.56 -19.32
CA GLN A 476 4.92 16.75 -18.97
C GLN A 476 5.67 17.69 -18.02
N VAL A 477 6.65 17.23 -17.23
CA VAL A 477 7.45 18.11 -16.38
C VAL A 477 8.19 19.13 -17.24
N THR A 478 8.83 18.67 -18.29
CA THR A 478 9.58 19.52 -19.21
C THR A 478 8.73 20.08 -20.36
N GLY A 479 7.58 19.46 -20.63
CA GLY A 479 6.75 19.77 -21.80
C GLY A 479 7.38 19.33 -23.12
N LYS A 480 8.35 18.42 -23.09
CA LYS A 480 9.13 17.98 -24.26
C LYS A 480 8.71 16.60 -24.74
N THR A 481 8.90 16.40 -26.02
CA THR A 481 8.73 15.12 -26.70
C THR A 481 10.07 14.69 -27.30
N VAL A 482 10.40 13.40 -27.13
CA VAL A 482 11.54 12.75 -27.80
C VAL A 482 11.00 11.63 -28.65
N ASN A 483 11.46 11.51 -29.92
CA ASN A 483 10.96 10.51 -30.84
C ASN A 483 12.07 9.75 -31.55
N ALA A 484 11.73 8.56 -32.05
CA ALA A 484 12.57 7.74 -32.91
C ALA A 484 11.69 7.01 -33.95
N LEU A 485 12.25 6.79 -35.15
CA LEU A 485 11.59 5.95 -36.15
C LEU A 485 11.71 4.48 -35.78
N VAL A 486 10.63 3.71 -36.00
CA VAL A 486 10.60 2.28 -35.81
C VAL A 486 10.13 1.58 -37.10
N SER A 487 10.72 0.43 -37.39
CA SER A 487 10.43 -0.32 -38.61
C SER A 487 9.23 -1.27 -38.48
N SER A 488 8.78 -1.51 -37.24
CA SER A 488 7.69 -2.43 -36.91
C SER A 488 6.65 -1.74 -36.04
N PRO A 489 5.34 -2.00 -36.26
CA PRO A 489 4.29 -1.59 -35.33
C PRO A 489 4.21 -2.49 -34.08
N HIS A 490 5.06 -3.50 -33.97
CA HIS A 490 5.09 -4.46 -32.88
C HIS A 490 6.31 -4.17 -31.99
N LEU A 491 6.06 -3.76 -30.74
CA LEU A 491 7.08 -3.32 -29.79
C LEU A 491 6.76 -3.78 -28.38
N TRP A 492 7.80 -3.92 -27.57
CA TRP A 492 7.71 -4.06 -26.13
C TRP A 492 8.03 -2.70 -25.48
N LEU A 493 7.13 -2.22 -24.65
CA LEU A 493 7.27 -0.97 -23.89
C LEU A 493 7.55 -1.29 -22.42
N ARG A 494 8.45 -0.54 -21.83
CA ARG A 494 8.79 -0.70 -20.41
C ARG A 494 8.93 0.64 -19.73
N VAL A 495 8.45 0.71 -18.47
CA VAL A 495 8.78 1.79 -17.53
C VAL A 495 9.32 1.18 -16.25
N HIS A 496 10.41 1.72 -15.74
CA HIS A 496 10.99 1.40 -14.43
C HIS A 496 10.77 2.59 -13.50
N CYS A 497 10.22 2.35 -12.29
CA CYS A 497 9.94 3.36 -11.28
C CYS A 497 10.68 3.03 -9.98
N ASN A 498 11.39 4.02 -9.44
CA ASN A 498 12.00 3.94 -8.12
C ASN A 498 11.41 5.06 -7.24
N PHE A 499 10.59 4.67 -6.27
CA PHE A 499 9.86 5.58 -5.38
C PHE A 499 10.70 6.05 -4.17
N ASP A 500 11.90 5.50 -3.96
CA ASP A 500 12.86 6.05 -2.99
C ASP A 500 13.58 7.28 -3.58
N THR A 501 13.82 7.28 -4.89
CA THR A 501 14.46 8.39 -5.62
C THR A 501 13.47 9.27 -6.36
N GLU A 502 12.21 8.85 -6.49
CA GLU A 502 11.16 9.54 -7.24
C GLU A 502 11.47 9.68 -8.74
N ILE A 503 12.19 8.71 -9.32
CA ILE A 503 12.62 8.73 -10.72
C ILE A 503 12.03 7.56 -11.47
N ALA A 504 11.55 7.82 -12.69
CA ALA A 504 11.13 6.80 -13.64
C ALA A 504 11.91 6.90 -14.96
N GLN A 505 12.08 5.75 -15.63
CA GLN A 505 12.77 5.64 -16.91
C GLN A 505 11.97 4.82 -17.90
N PHE A 506 11.74 5.36 -19.10
CA PHE A 506 11.08 4.68 -20.19
C PHE A 506 12.07 4.03 -21.14
N SER A 507 11.70 2.86 -21.68
CA SER A 507 12.47 2.16 -22.68
C SER A 507 11.58 1.31 -23.58
N TYR A 508 12.03 1.01 -24.79
CA TYR A 508 11.34 0.15 -25.74
C TYR A 508 12.26 -0.90 -26.34
N SER A 509 11.67 -1.96 -26.85
CA SER A 509 12.39 -3.03 -27.53
C SER A 509 11.65 -3.50 -28.78
N PRO A 510 12.33 -3.77 -29.89
CA PRO A 510 11.74 -4.39 -31.07
C PRO A 510 11.68 -5.94 -30.99
N ASP A 511 12.34 -6.56 -30.00
CA ASP A 511 12.51 -8.01 -29.88
C ASP A 511 12.15 -8.58 -28.50
N GLY A 512 11.70 -7.71 -27.58
CA GLY A 512 11.37 -8.07 -26.20
C GLY A 512 12.58 -8.44 -25.31
N LYS A 513 13.80 -8.36 -25.82
CA LYS A 513 15.04 -8.76 -25.12
C LYS A 513 15.96 -7.58 -24.83
N THR A 514 16.22 -6.77 -25.84
CA THR A 514 17.14 -5.64 -25.73
C THR A 514 16.35 -4.35 -25.69
N TYR A 515 16.34 -3.69 -24.53
CA TYR A 515 15.62 -2.43 -24.32
C TYR A 515 16.52 -1.23 -24.54
N LYS A 516 16.01 -0.25 -25.26
CA LYS A 516 16.65 1.04 -25.52
C LYS A 516 15.91 2.12 -24.75
N PRO A 517 16.59 2.92 -23.92
CA PRO A 517 15.95 4.07 -23.29
C PRO A 517 15.50 5.08 -24.33
N LEU A 518 14.40 5.76 -24.07
CA LEU A 518 13.92 6.91 -24.85
C LEU A 518 13.48 7.99 -23.87
N GLY A 519 13.92 9.24 -24.11
CA GLY A 519 13.73 10.35 -23.19
C GLY A 519 14.77 10.40 -22.08
N ALA A 520 14.59 11.35 -21.18
CA ALA A 520 15.40 11.53 -19.98
C ALA A 520 14.71 10.85 -18.78
N ASP A 521 15.36 10.89 -17.62
CA ASP A 521 14.74 10.49 -16.36
C ASP A 521 13.52 11.38 -16.09
N PHE A 522 12.36 10.73 -15.91
CA PHE A 522 11.12 11.41 -15.54
C PHE A 522 11.05 11.58 -14.02
N VAL A 523 10.88 12.82 -13.58
CA VAL A 523 10.68 13.16 -12.16
C VAL A 523 9.22 12.91 -11.79
N MET A 524 8.98 11.87 -11.02
CA MET A 524 7.67 11.60 -10.43
C MET A 524 7.41 12.55 -9.27
N ALA A 525 6.24 13.18 -9.24
CA ALA A 525 5.89 14.12 -8.19
C ALA A 525 4.45 13.88 -7.71
N PHE A 526 4.25 13.96 -6.41
CA PHE A 526 2.92 13.91 -5.82
C PHE A 526 2.32 15.31 -5.71
N GLN A 527 1.04 15.41 -6.04
CA GLN A 527 0.26 16.61 -5.80
C GLN A 527 -1.25 16.28 -5.67
N LEU A 528 -1.99 17.23 -5.12
CA LEU A 528 -3.42 17.04 -4.83
C LEU A 528 -4.35 17.28 -6.04
N THR A 529 -3.86 17.42 -7.27
CA THR A 529 -4.72 17.60 -8.45
C THR A 529 -5.56 16.36 -8.73
N THR A 530 -4.96 15.18 -8.59
CA THR A 530 -5.64 13.90 -8.75
C THR A 530 -6.09 13.30 -7.43
N PHE A 531 -5.52 13.74 -6.32
CA PHE A 531 -5.62 13.08 -4.99
C PHE A 531 -5.26 11.59 -5.04
N GLN A 532 -4.42 11.21 -5.98
CA GLN A 532 -3.95 9.83 -6.16
C GLN A 532 -2.44 9.83 -6.42
N GLY A 533 -1.81 8.70 -6.13
CA GLY A 533 -0.45 8.41 -6.57
C GLY A 533 -0.36 8.18 -8.08
N VAL A 534 0.85 7.98 -8.55
CA VAL A 534 1.13 7.59 -9.93
C VAL A 534 0.43 6.25 -10.24
N ARG A 535 -0.13 6.17 -11.44
CA ARG A 535 -0.76 4.95 -11.96
C ARG A 535 -0.11 4.54 -13.28
N TYR A 536 0.17 3.27 -13.45
CA TYR A 536 0.46 2.72 -14.76
C TYR A 536 -0.79 2.75 -15.61
N ALA A 537 -0.68 3.12 -16.89
CA ALA A 537 -1.81 3.19 -17.80
C ALA A 537 -1.49 2.59 -19.16
N LEU A 538 -2.38 1.76 -19.70
CA LEU A 538 -2.46 1.39 -21.10
C LEU A 538 -3.47 2.30 -21.78
N PHE A 539 -3.11 2.88 -22.93
CA PHE A 539 -3.95 3.87 -23.59
C PHE A 539 -3.90 3.78 -25.11
N ASN A 540 -4.96 4.28 -25.76
CA ASN A 540 -5.02 4.52 -27.21
C ASN A 540 -5.96 5.70 -27.49
N TYR A 541 -5.45 6.77 -28.09
CA TYR A 541 -6.26 7.92 -28.47
C TYR A 541 -5.85 8.46 -29.85
N ASN A 542 -6.71 9.24 -30.46
CA ASN A 542 -6.47 9.88 -31.76
C ASN A 542 -6.53 11.40 -31.64
N THR A 543 -5.49 12.07 -32.15
CA THR A 543 -5.40 13.55 -32.21
C THR A 543 -5.99 14.15 -33.47
N GLY A 544 -6.34 13.32 -34.47
CA GLY A 544 -6.89 13.72 -35.77
C GLY A 544 -8.40 13.89 -35.77
N ALA A 545 -8.92 14.42 -36.86
CA ALA A 545 -10.37 14.56 -37.10
C ALA A 545 -11.03 13.30 -37.66
N ALA A 546 -10.24 12.36 -38.20
CA ALA A 546 -10.74 11.11 -38.75
C ALA A 546 -10.91 10.05 -37.65
N PRO A 547 -11.81 9.07 -37.81
CA PRO A 547 -11.92 7.95 -36.89
C PRO A 547 -10.58 7.21 -36.77
N GLY A 548 -10.14 6.99 -35.54
CA GLY A 548 -8.93 6.22 -35.26
C GLY A 548 -9.06 4.72 -35.50
N GLY A 549 -8.00 3.98 -35.25
CA GLY A 549 -7.91 2.53 -35.34
C GLY A 549 -7.96 1.83 -34.00
N GLN A 550 -7.19 0.77 -33.85
CA GLN A 550 -7.08 0.02 -32.59
C GLN A 550 -5.63 -0.36 -32.30
N ALA A 551 -5.35 -0.57 -31.03
CA ALA A 551 -4.11 -1.12 -30.49
C ALA A 551 -4.40 -2.36 -29.66
N ASP A 552 -3.53 -3.35 -29.73
CA ASP A 552 -3.65 -4.62 -29.02
C ASP A 552 -2.48 -4.78 -28.04
N PHE A 553 -2.76 -5.01 -26.77
CA PHE A 553 -1.78 -5.29 -25.73
C PHE A 553 -1.86 -6.77 -25.37
N ASN A 554 -0.74 -7.50 -25.52
CA ASN A 554 -0.70 -8.95 -25.29
C ASN A 554 -0.65 -9.30 -23.79
N PHE A 555 0.17 -8.58 -23.05
CA PHE A 555 0.28 -8.77 -21.62
C PHE A 555 0.65 -7.46 -20.91
N PHE A 556 0.49 -7.47 -19.60
CA PHE A 556 0.99 -6.45 -18.69
C PHE A 556 1.73 -7.16 -17.55
N ASN A 557 3.04 -7.07 -17.52
CA ASN A 557 3.87 -7.73 -16.51
C ASN A 557 4.44 -6.71 -15.53
N VAL A 558 4.22 -6.93 -14.24
CA VAL A 558 4.77 -6.12 -13.15
C VAL A 558 5.87 -6.93 -12.46
N ASP A 559 7.05 -6.36 -12.37
CA ASP A 559 8.21 -6.89 -11.64
C ASP A 559 8.55 -5.99 -10.47
N GLU A 560 8.60 -6.57 -9.27
CA GLU A 560 8.87 -5.90 -8.01
C GLU A 560 10.13 -6.49 -7.37
N PRO A 561 11.31 -5.87 -7.53
CA PRO A 561 12.55 -6.43 -7.01
C PRO A 561 12.63 -6.48 -5.48
N ARG A 562 11.82 -5.66 -4.79
CA ARG A 562 11.74 -5.56 -3.32
C ARG A 562 10.32 -5.77 -2.79
N PRO A 563 9.72 -6.96 -2.95
CA PRO A 563 8.30 -7.20 -2.63
C PRO A 563 8.03 -7.49 -1.15
N ARG A 564 9.00 -7.24 -0.26
CA ARG A 564 8.92 -7.52 1.19
C ARG A 564 9.57 -6.42 2.01
N GLY A 565 9.04 -6.23 3.22
CA GLY A 565 9.56 -5.24 4.16
C GLY A 565 10.97 -5.52 4.67
N LEU A 566 11.36 -6.78 4.77
CA LEU A 566 12.75 -7.15 5.03
C LEU A 566 13.49 -7.33 3.70
N THR A 567 14.39 -6.40 3.39
CA THR A 567 15.17 -6.44 2.13
C THR A 567 16.23 -7.51 2.14
N LYS A 568 16.72 -7.89 3.34
CA LYS A 568 17.73 -8.93 3.55
C LYS A 568 17.34 -9.81 4.74
N PRO A 569 17.66 -11.11 4.70
CA PRO A 569 17.51 -11.95 5.88
C PRO A 569 18.31 -11.41 7.06
N ILE A 570 17.71 -11.45 8.26
CA ILE A 570 18.42 -11.12 9.51
C ILE A 570 19.62 -12.05 9.63
N PRO A 571 20.85 -11.53 9.87
CA PRO A 571 22.08 -12.33 9.88
C PRO A 571 22.25 -13.15 11.16
N VAL A 572 21.27 -14.00 11.49
CA VAL A 572 21.28 -14.87 12.67
C VAL A 572 22.52 -15.77 12.70
N ALA A 573 23.09 -15.95 13.88
CA ALA A 573 24.32 -16.71 14.17
C ALA A 573 25.60 -16.13 13.53
N ARG A 574 25.55 -15.02 12.82
CA ARG A 574 26.72 -14.31 12.28
C ARG A 574 27.14 -13.20 13.23
N SER A 575 28.44 -12.83 13.18
CA SER A 575 28.93 -11.62 13.82
C SER A 575 28.85 -10.44 12.85
N ILE A 576 28.40 -9.31 13.35
CA ILE A 576 28.25 -8.06 12.60
C ILE A 576 29.00 -6.93 13.31
N ALA A 577 29.46 -5.97 12.52
CA ALA A 577 29.88 -4.65 13.01
C ALA A 577 28.87 -3.62 12.53
N LEU A 578 28.54 -2.68 13.39
CA LEU A 578 27.52 -1.63 13.14
C LEU A 578 28.23 -0.29 12.96
N THR A 579 27.79 0.45 11.95
CA THR A 579 28.24 1.83 11.67
C THR A 579 27.03 2.75 11.61
N ASP A 580 27.06 3.84 12.35
CA ASP A 580 26.06 4.88 12.34
C ASP A 580 26.10 5.66 11.02
N LEU A 581 24.96 5.88 10.40
CA LEU A 581 24.84 6.60 9.13
C LEU A 581 24.96 8.13 9.28
N ALA A 582 24.69 8.66 10.47
CA ALA A 582 24.72 10.11 10.69
C ALA A 582 26.16 10.68 10.64
N ASN A 583 27.15 9.94 11.16
CA ASN A 583 28.52 10.41 11.31
C ASN A 583 29.60 9.41 10.87
N GLY A 584 29.23 8.18 10.49
CA GLY A 584 30.16 7.13 10.09
C GLY A 584 30.92 6.49 11.25
N ASN A 585 30.53 6.73 12.50
CA ASN A 585 31.11 6.16 13.68
C ASN A 585 30.72 4.68 13.83
N ALA A 586 31.63 3.87 14.37
CA ALA A 586 31.33 2.48 14.70
C ALA A 586 30.72 2.36 16.10
N LEU A 587 29.92 1.31 16.31
CA LEU A 587 29.47 0.92 17.65
C LEU A 587 30.49 -0.06 18.26
N ALA A 588 31.02 0.28 19.42
CA ALA A 588 32.00 -0.52 20.14
C ALA A 588 31.63 -0.70 21.62
N VAL A 589 32.03 -1.83 22.19
CA VAL A 589 31.94 -2.05 23.64
C VAL A 589 33.18 -1.50 24.30
N VAL A 590 33.01 -0.44 25.10
CA VAL A 590 34.09 0.22 25.86
C VAL A 590 33.62 0.35 27.31
N ASP A 591 34.44 -0.12 28.24
CA ASP A 591 34.14 -0.07 29.69
C ASP A 591 32.78 -0.61 30.09
N GLY A 592 32.36 -1.72 29.45
CA GLY A 592 31.08 -2.37 29.72
C GLY A 592 29.82 -1.61 29.19
N LYS A 593 30.00 -0.62 28.34
CA LYS A 593 28.93 0.16 27.68
C LYS A 593 29.05 0.06 26.17
N LEU A 594 27.92 0.14 25.46
CA LEU A 594 27.94 0.32 24.03
C LEU A 594 28.15 1.81 23.72
N GLN A 595 29.15 2.13 22.93
CA GLN A 595 29.57 3.49 22.63
C GLN A 595 29.70 3.70 21.11
N SER A 596 29.39 4.90 20.65
CA SER A 596 29.77 5.42 19.34
C SER A 596 31.24 5.85 19.41
N VAL A 597 32.09 5.30 18.54
CA VAL A 597 33.54 5.58 18.50
C VAL A 597 33.93 5.99 17.08
N SER A 598 34.88 6.93 16.98
CA SER A 598 35.38 7.38 15.67
C SER A 598 36.24 6.31 15.02
N GLY A 599 35.97 6.01 13.76
CA GLY A 599 36.65 5.01 12.92
C GLY A 599 35.90 3.68 12.85
N ALA A 600 35.45 3.35 11.63
CA ALA A 600 34.63 2.15 11.37
C ALA A 600 35.37 0.83 11.73
N GLU A 601 36.68 0.84 11.72
CA GLU A 601 37.54 -0.30 12.08
C GLU A 601 37.57 -0.64 13.58
N LYS A 602 37.12 0.29 14.43
CA LYS A 602 37.07 0.12 15.89
C LYS A 602 35.82 -0.55 16.40
N GLY A 603 34.88 -0.87 15.52
CA GLY A 603 33.63 -1.51 15.88
C GLY A 603 33.78 -2.87 16.52
N THR A 604 33.01 -3.14 17.58
CA THR A 604 32.97 -4.47 18.19
C THR A 604 32.19 -5.44 17.34
N ALA A 605 32.76 -6.63 17.11
CA ALA A 605 32.03 -7.75 16.49
C ALA A 605 30.96 -8.28 17.46
N LEU A 606 29.71 -8.14 17.11
CA LEU A 606 28.55 -8.58 17.89
C LEU A 606 27.87 -9.75 17.17
N ARG A 607 27.70 -10.88 17.84
CA ARG A 607 26.98 -12.03 17.29
C ARG A 607 25.48 -11.81 17.40
N VAL A 608 24.77 -12.00 16.29
CA VAL A 608 23.31 -11.93 16.24
C VAL A 608 22.72 -13.24 16.74
N VAL A 609 21.98 -13.18 17.84
CA VAL A 609 21.31 -14.32 18.46
C VAL A 609 19.82 -14.19 18.23
N ASP A 610 19.20 -15.20 17.63
CA ASP A 610 17.76 -15.23 17.36
C ASP A 610 16.94 -15.27 18.66
N ARG A 611 15.90 -14.45 18.72
CA ARG A 611 14.94 -14.38 19.82
C ARG A 611 13.50 -14.71 19.36
N GLY A 612 13.34 -15.12 18.08
CA GLY A 612 12.04 -15.35 17.45
C GLY A 612 11.32 -14.06 17.06
N LYS A 613 10.35 -14.15 16.17
CA LYS A 613 9.53 -13.01 15.71
C LYS A 613 10.36 -11.82 15.20
N GLY A 614 11.42 -12.11 14.43
CA GLY A 614 12.29 -11.05 13.91
C GLY A 614 13.08 -10.28 14.97
N ARG A 615 13.11 -10.75 16.20
CA ARG A 615 13.83 -10.17 17.32
C ARG A 615 15.20 -10.82 17.48
N ILE A 616 16.15 -10.06 18.00
CA ILE A 616 17.52 -10.49 18.20
C ILE A 616 18.05 -10.08 19.57
N ALA A 617 19.11 -10.75 20.02
CA ALA A 617 20.03 -10.22 20.99
C ALA A 617 21.43 -10.10 20.36
N LEU A 618 22.24 -9.14 20.83
CA LEU A 618 23.59 -8.88 20.35
C LEU A 618 24.60 -9.37 21.41
N GLU A 619 25.34 -10.42 21.07
CA GLU A 619 26.28 -11.10 21.96
C GLU A 619 27.72 -10.68 21.64
N THR A 620 28.50 -10.30 22.66
CA THR A 620 29.93 -10.03 22.60
C THR A 620 30.76 -11.32 22.53
N ARG A 621 32.04 -11.22 22.22
CA ARG A 621 32.94 -12.39 22.13
C ARG A 621 33.12 -13.13 23.48
N ASP A 622 32.98 -12.42 24.59
CA ASP A 622 33.08 -12.97 25.96
C ASP A 622 31.72 -13.46 26.50
N GLY A 623 30.72 -13.59 25.65
CA GLY A 623 29.42 -14.17 25.99
C GLY A 623 28.48 -13.25 26.78
N LYS A 624 28.71 -11.95 26.77
CA LYS A 624 27.84 -10.94 27.36
C LYS A 624 26.87 -10.40 26.28
N TYR A 625 25.79 -9.77 26.71
CA TYR A 625 24.77 -9.24 25.82
C TYR A 625 24.62 -7.72 25.95
N VAL A 626 24.42 -7.05 24.82
CA VAL A 626 24.00 -5.66 24.80
C VAL A 626 22.66 -5.56 25.52
N SER A 627 22.53 -4.69 26.51
CA SER A 627 21.42 -4.59 27.46
C SER A 627 21.01 -3.15 27.65
N VAL A 628 19.70 -2.88 27.62
CA VAL A 628 19.11 -1.56 27.86
C VAL A 628 18.66 -1.44 29.31
N GLY A 629 19.03 -0.33 29.95
CA GLY A 629 18.75 -0.06 31.35
C GLY A 629 19.86 -0.60 32.28
N GLY A 630 19.96 -0.05 33.49
CA GLY A 630 20.96 -0.38 34.49
C GLY A 630 20.84 0.59 35.67
N GLU A 631 21.84 0.57 36.60
CA GLU A 631 21.92 1.54 37.70
C GLU A 631 22.19 2.99 37.24
N GLY A 632 22.36 3.18 35.90
CA GLY A 632 22.57 4.47 35.25
C GLY A 632 21.31 5.20 34.83
N LYS A 633 21.40 5.99 33.75
CA LYS A 633 20.26 6.74 33.20
C LYS A 633 19.27 5.76 32.49
N PRO A 634 17.95 5.97 32.62
CA PRO A 634 16.97 5.24 31.83
C PRO A 634 17.34 5.27 30.34
N GLY A 635 17.32 4.09 29.66
CA GLY A 635 17.67 3.96 28.25
C GLY A 635 19.18 3.81 27.94
N GLU A 636 20.09 3.91 28.92
CA GLU A 636 21.52 3.68 28.69
C GLU A 636 21.80 2.24 28.24
N VAL A 637 22.66 2.09 27.24
CA VAL A 637 23.01 0.78 26.67
C VAL A 637 24.34 0.29 27.24
N THR A 638 24.27 -0.81 27.98
CA THR A 638 25.39 -1.48 28.66
C THR A 638 25.61 -2.89 28.11
N VAL A 639 26.60 -3.61 28.67
CA VAL A 639 26.85 -5.02 28.35
C VAL A 639 26.79 -5.84 29.62
N LYS A 640 25.91 -6.87 29.66
CA LYS A 640 25.68 -7.70 30.85
C LYS A 640 25.85 -9.19 30.55
N SER A 641 26.25 -9.92 31.59
CA SER A 641 26.27 -11.39 31.61
C SER A 641 24.91 -11.95 31.95
N GLY A 642 24.61 -13.16 31.49
CA GLY A 642 23.37 -13.87 31.80
C GLY A 642 22.63 -14.36 30.56
N LYS A 643 21.37 -14.80 30.76
CA LYS A 643 20.48 -15.14 29.65
C LYS A 643 19.78 -13.86 29.18
N PRO A 644 19.63 -13.66 27.84
CA PRO A 644 18.94 -12.47 27.35
C PRO A 644 17.44 -12.51 27.70
N GLY A 645 16.98 -11.42 28.33
CA GLY A 645 15.58 -11.09 28.59
C GLY A 645 15.12 -9.96 27.68
N ASP A 646 14.06 -9.22 28.09
CA ASP A 646 13.55 -8.08 27.32
C ASP A 646 14.56 -6.94 27.23
N ALA A 647 15.37 -6.74 28.28
CA ALA A 647 16.45 -5.72 28.29
C ALA A 647 17.54 -5.97 27.24
N GLU A 648 17.77 -7.22 26.87
CA GLU A 648 18.77 -7.65 25.88
C GLU A 648 18.14 -7.97 24.52
N THR A 649 16.83 -7.76 24.36
CA THR A 649 16.12 -8.12 23.13
C THR A 649 15.71 -6.87 22.36
N PHE A 650 15.97 -6.91 21.05
CA PHE A 650 15.67 -5.83 20.12
C PHE A 650 14.87 -6.36 18.95
N GLN A 651 13.81 -5.63 18.53
CA GLN A 651 13.20 -5.85 17.24
C GLN A 651 14.16 -5.35 16.16
N TRP A 652 14.51 -6.22 15.20
CA TRP A 652 15.24 -5.83 14.00
C TRP A 652 14.29 -5.08 13.07
N VAL A 653 14.67 -3.87 12.66
CA VAL A 653 13.87 -3.01 11.76
C VAL A 653 14.71 -2.69 10.52
N ASP A 654 14.14 -2.93 9.35
CA ASP A 654 14.68 -2.59 8.03
C ASP A 654 13.78 -1.50 7.41
N LEU A 655 14.36 -0.35 7.08
CA LEU A 655 13.60 0.74 6.41
C LEU A 655 13.54 0.59 4.89
N GLN A 656 13.97 -0.57 4.35
CA GLN A 656 13.94 -0.88 2.89
C GLN A 656 14.89 -0.04 2.03
N ARG A 657 15.52 0.97 2.60
CA ARG A 657 16.57 1.80 1.97
C ARG A 657 17.98 1.30 2.27
N GLY A 658 18.08 0.14 2.94
CA GLY A 658 19.33 -0.44 3.42
C GLY A 658 19.74 -0.02 4.83
N ASP A 659 18.89 0.75 5.52
CA ASP A 659 19.08 1.16 6.90
C ASP A 659 18.57 0.08 7.85
N THR A 660 19.29 -0.16 8.95
CA THR A 660 18.87 -1.07 10.01
C THR A 660 18.74 -0.29 11.31
N LEU A 661 17.66 -0.51 12.03
CA LEU A 661 17.41 0.07 13.34
C LEU A 661 17.14 -1.04 14.35
N PHE A 662 17.27 -0.73 15.62
CA PHE A 662 17.05 -1.65 16.74
C PHE A 662 16.06 -1.04 17.71
N LEU A 663 14.83 -1.56 17.75
CA LEU A 663 13.80 -1.16 18.70
C LEU A 663 13.92 -2.02 19.96
N SER A 664 14.28 -1.41 21.09
CA SER A 664 14.41 -2.10 22.37
C SER A 664 13.06 -2.58 22.89
N LEU A 665 12.98 -3.83 23.34
CA LEU A 665 11.75 -4.32 24.00
C LEU A 665 11.60 -3.78 25.44
N ALA A 666 12.68 -3.33 26.07
CA ALA A 666 12.61 -2.75 27.43
C ALA A 666 12.02 -1.35 27.46
N THR A 667 12.29 -0.52 26.45
CA THR A 667 11.83 0.87 26.41
C THR A 667 10.81 1.14 25.31
N HIS A 668 10.66 0.24 24.34
CA HIS A 668 9.95 0.42 23.07
C HIS A 668 10.41 1.66 22.29
N ARG A 669 11.70 2.02 22.46
CA ARG A 669 12.37 3.10 21.76
C ARG A 669 13.58 2.57 21.00
N TYR A 670 14.00 3.32 19.99
CA TYR A 670 15.11 2.93 19.13
C TYR A 670 16.47 3.24 19.77
N ILE A 671 17.47 2.40 19.50
CA ILE A 671 18.85 2.72 19.80
C ILE A 671 19.26 3.95 18.99
N VAL A 672 19.97 4.87 19.64
CA VAL A 672 20.53 6.08 19.03
C VAL A 672 21.99 6.28 19.42
N ALA A 673 22.84 6.48 18.42
CA ALA A 673 24.22 6.90 18.62
C ALA A 673 24.25 8.43 18.83
N PRO A 674 25.00 8.93 19.82
CA PRO A 674 25.13 10.37 20.02
C PRO A 674 25.92 11.01 18.85
N LYS A 675 25.71 12.32 18.61
CA LYS A 675 26.39 13.07 17.55
C LYS A 675 27.92 13.02 17.70
N ASP A 676 28.41 13.21 18.93
CA ASP A 676 29.84 13.06 19.28
C ASP A 676 30.08 11.67 19.84
N PRO A 677 31.33 11.13 19.77
CA PRO A 677 31.64 9.86 20.38
C PRO A 677 31.20 9.77 21.84
N GLY A 678 30.51 8.70 22.21
CA GLY A 678 29.93 8.57 23.56
C GLY A 678 28.96 7.39 23.69
N VAL A 679 28.32 7.31 24.84
CA VAL A 679 27.45 6.18 25.20
C VAL A 679 26.14 6.23 24.37
N VAL A 680 25.77 5.10 23.80
CA VAL A 680 24.57 4.85 23.06
C VAL A 680 23.36 4.77 24.01
N ALA A 681 22.21 5.28 23.59
CA ALA A 681 20.96 5.22 24.34
C ALA A 681 19.85 4.51 23.55
N ALA A 682 18.84 3.99 24.23
CA ALA A 682 17.63 3.43 23.64
C ALA A 682 16.43 4.31 24.06
N ASP A 683 16.43 5.53 23.60
CA ASP A 683 15.45 6.57 23.97
C ASP A 683 14.89 7.35 22.77
N HIS A 684 15.31 7.03 21.52
CA HIS A 684 14.84 7.70 20.34
C HIS A 684 13.42 7.23 19.93
N PRO A 685 12.47 8.14 19.66
CA PRO A 685 11.09 7.76 19.37
C PRO A 685 10.87 7.12 17.99
N GLY A 686 11.65 7.48 16.99
CA GLY A 686 11.54 6.97 15.62
C GLY A 686 12.57 7.61 14.69
N PRO A 687 12.80 7.06 13.49
CA PRO A 687 13.84 7.51 12.58
C PRO A 687 13.50 8.86 11.92
N ALA A 688 14.49 9.73 11.80
CA ALA A 688 14.39 10.93 10.97
C ALA A 688 14.59 10.58 9.47
N PRO A 689 13.88 11.27 8.55
CA PRO A 689 14.01 11.03 7.12
C PRO A 689 15.42 11.26 6.57
N ASP A 690 16.17 12.22 7.12
CA ASP A 690 17.53 12.58 6.69
C ASP A 690 18.63 11.66 7.23
N ARG A 691 18.28 10.69 8.08
CA ARG A 691 19.22 9.71 8.72
C ARG A 691 20.31 10.34 9.59
N LYS A 692 20.13 11.59 10.05
CA LYS A 692 21.15 12.32 10.83
C LYS A 692 20.90 12.32 12.34
N ASP A 693 19.86 11.63 12.78
CA ASP A 693 19.48 11.51 14.19
C ASP A 693 20.29 10.48 14.98
N GLY A 694 21.11 9.66 14.30
CA GLY A 694 21.93 8.60 14.91
C GLY A 694 21.16 7.29 15.18
N SER A 695 19.90 7.16 14.72
CA SER A 695 19.10 5.93 14.91
C SER A 695 19.28 4.92 13.79
N CYS A 696 19.85 5.32 12.65
CA CYS A 696 20.03 4.51 11.46
C CYS A 696 21.44 3.95 11.34
N PHE A 697 21.55 2.63 11.18
CA PHE A 697 22.82 1.93 11.07
C PHE A 697 22.93 1.14 9.76
N VAL A 698 24.18 0.93 9.33
CA VAL A 698 24.53 -0.12 8.38
C VAL A 698 25.35 -1.19 9.08
N TRP A 699 25.22 -2.44 8.65
CA TRP A 699 25.96 -3.54 9.21
C TRP A 699 26.79 -4.27 8.15
N LYS A 700 27.90 -4.84 8.59
CA LYS A 700 28.78 -5.71 7.79
C LYS A 700 29.03 -7.00 8.56
N SER A 701 29.02 -8.15 7.86
CA SER A 701 29.50 -9.39 8.45
C SER A 701 31.00 -9.30 8.70
N VAL A 702 31.41 -9.69 9.90
CA VAL A 702 32.83 -9.69 10.33
C VAL A 702 33.17 -11.05 10.91
N PRO A 703 34.47 -11.48 10.89
CA PRO A 703 34.91 -12.63 11.64
C PRO A 703 34.64 -12.45 13.14
N ARG A 704 34.35 -13.56 13.82
CA ARG A 704 34.14 -13.56 15.28
C ARG A 704 35.41 -13.29 16.07
#